data_83aba8e25e390bca93889253bb57eeb2
#
_entry.id   83aba8e25e390bca93889253bb57eeb2
#
_cell.length_a   1.000
_cell.length_b   1.000
_cell.length_c   1.000
_cell.angle_alpha   90.00
_cell.angle_beta   90.00
_cell.angle_gamma   90.00
#
_symmetry.space_group_name_H-M   'P 1'
#
loop_
_entity.id
_entity.type
_entity.pdbx_description
1 polymer ?
#
loop_
_entity_poly.entity_id
_entity_poly.type
_entity_poly.pdbx_seq_one_letter_code
_entity_poly.pdbx_strand_id
1 'polypeptide(L)'
;MTIRRFAGALIFCSSLAFAQNMVAPADKSATPVEPKPIHSFDVSAIDKSVDPCVDFYAYACGNWRKNNPIPSDQSRWGRFNELGERDRYLLWVDLNRAATDPKTPLQRKYGDFYAACMNSDLADKLGDKPLLPTLALIEKLSDKQGLAALVARLQVDNGTPVFFRFGVEQDEKNSSREIAAVYQAGLGLPDRDYYLLDDARMTKIREQYKEYAVALFKLAGDNDEKAAAEADSVLAIETALAKGSTPRVELRDPAKRYHLLPFSDLSTLAPEFSWTAYLSNTPSPTLAELNIGTPDFFKAMNAVIADQSLDSLKSYLRFHALNSAAPWLSSPYVDLNFGFFEKTLQGQAEQTARWKRCTSLTDRALGEAVGQDWVKENFPPQAKASMEKLVAALEKALNEDIQSLPWMTPETKEQAEAKLAAFREKIGYPEKWRDYSKLEVKRDDLIENLHRAAAFQIDYEINKLGKPVDEKEWSMTPPTVNAYYQPSNNDINFPAGILQPPFFEFSKDPAVNFGGIGVVIGHEMTHGFDDQGSKYDAKGNVNNWWTPADRAAFEERTSCEVNEYGNFEPVAGQKLNGKLTLGENTADNGGLRIAYRALMSVLASEGDDAATRKIDGYTPAQRFFISFAQIWCENRTEQYSRVSARTDPHSPGMFRANGAVQNFDEFGKAFGCHKGQPMMPEHPCVVW
;
A
#
# COMPACT_ATOMS: atom_id res chain seq x y z
N MET A 1 -6.07 8.86 91.74
CA MET A 1 -4.84 9.23 91.03
C MET A 1 -4.77 8.40 89.74
N THR A 2 -5.35 8.89 88.64
CA THR A 2 -5.52 8.13 87.40
C THR A 2 -5.25 8.99 86.22
N ILE A 3 -4.17 8.73 85.54
CA ILE A 3 -3.68 9.48 84.33
C ILE A 3 -4.41 8.90 83.15
N ARG A 4 -5.19 9.75 82.46
CA ARG A 4 -5.76 9.43 81.14
C ARG A 4 -4.78 9.82 80.02
N ARG A 5 -4.40 8.86 79.20
CA ARG A 5 -3.65 9.10 77.94
C ARG A 5 -4.65 9.39 76.82
N PHE A 6 -4.47 10.51 76.15
CA PHE A 6 -5.10 10.84 74.87
C PHE A 6 -4.31 10.18 73.73
N ALA A 7 -4.97 9.42 72.90
CA ALA A 7 -4.46 8.90 71.65
C ALA A 7 -4.85 9.85 70.51
N GLY A 8 -3.88 10.48 69.89
CA GLY A 8 -4.07 11.28 68.68
C GLY A 8 -4.03 10.37 67.44
N ALA A 9 -5.09 10.40 66.64
CA ALA A 9 -5.14 9.72 65.35
C ALA A 9 -4.42 10.60 64.32
N LEU A 10 -3.31 10.10 63.77
CA LEU A 10 -2.66 10.63 62.56
C LEU A 10 -3.40 10.08 61.33
N ILE A 11 -4.02 11.00 60.59
CA ILE A 11 -4.58 10.72 59.26
C ILE A 11 -3.40 10.79 58.27
N PHE A 12 -3.00 9.64 57.73
CA PHE A 12 -2.09 9.56 56.56
C PHE A 12 -2.90 9.85 55.29
N CYS A 13 -2.73 11.03 54.72
CA CYS A 13 -3.11 11.28 53.33
C CYS A 13 -2.06 10.58 52.42
N SER A 14 -2.41 9.45 51.89
CA SER A 14 -1.66 8.82 50.82
C SER A 14 -1.96 9.55 49.50
N SER A 15 -1.08 10.45 49.12
CA SER A 15 -1.00 10.98 47.73
C SER A 15 -0.53 9.88 46.84
N LEU A 16 -1.47 9.30 46.06
CA LEU A 16 -1.16 8.47 44.88
C LEU A 16 -0.50 9.36 43.83
N ALA A 17 0.82 9.32 43.77
CA ALA A 17 1.57 9.85 42.65
C ALA A 17 1.33 8.90 41.45
N PHE A 18 0.54 9.34 40.48
CA PHE A 18 0.56 8.75 39.15
C PHE A 18 1.96 8.96 38.56
N ALA A 19 2.79 7.94 38.61
CA ALA A 19 3.99 7.87 37.83
C ALA A 19 3.55 7.80 36.34
N GLN A 20 3.58 8.94 35.66
CA GLN A 20 3.62 8.96 34.21
C GLN A 20 4.90 8.21 33.79
N ASN A 21 4.75 7.02 33.27
CA ASN A 21 5.82 6.35 32.53
C ASN A 21 6.12 7.21 31.30
N MET A 22 6.98 8.20 31.47
CA MET A 22 7.64 8.85 30.34
C MET A 22 8.51 7.78 29.69
N VAL A 23 8.05 7.25 28.56
CA VAL A 23 8.88 6.44 27.67
C VAL A 23 10.07 7.31 27.25
N ALA A 24 11.27 6.85 27.51
CA ALA A 24 12.48 7.57 27.11
C ALA A 24 12.43 7.79 25.58
N PRO A 25 12.75 9.00 25.08
CA PRO A 25 12.80 9.23 23.64
C PRO A 25 13.79 8.26 23.01
N ALA A 26 13.39 7.64 21.87
CA ALA A 26 14.27 6.77 21.12
C ALA A 26 15.62 7.48 20.87
N ASP A 27 16.72 6.76 21.10
CA ASP A 27 18.07 7.30 20.98
C ASP A 27 18.27 7.88 19.58
N LYS A 28 18.31 9.21 19.48
CA LYS A 28 18.44 9.95 18.21
C LYS A 28 19.80 9.72 17.54
N SER A 29 20.76 9.07 18.22
CA SER A 29 22.17 8.95 17.83
C SER A 29 22.59 7.52 17.41
N ALA A 30 21.74 6.52 17.52
CA ALA A 30 22.13 5.14 17.19
C ALA A 30 22.41 4.99 15.69
N THR A 31 23.66 4.65 15.36
CA THR A 31 24.03 4.26 13.99
C THR A 31 23.19 3.06 13.57
N PRO A 32 22.54 3.08 12.39
CA PRO A 32 21.79 1.95 11.88
C PRO A 32 22.62 0.67 11.85
N VAL A 33 22.03 -0.43 12.29
CA VAL A 33 22.69 -1.75 12.30
C VAL A 33 22.19 -2.53 11.08
N GLU A 34 23.13 -3.18 10.39
CA GLU A 34 22.78 -4.03 9.25
C GLU A 34 21.85 -5.18 9.71
N PRO A 35 20.69 -5.35 9.05
CA PRO A 35 19.79 -6.45 9.34
C PRO A 35 20.46 -7.81 9.09
N LYS A 36 20.06 -8.83 9.86
CA LYS A 36 20.56 -10.19 9.68
C LYS A 36 20.25 -10.72 8.27
N PRO A 37 21.12 -11.62 7.73
CA PRO A 37 20.81 -12.30 6.48
C PRO A 37 19.48 -13.06 6.54
N ILE A 38 18.73 -13.01 5.43
CA ILE A 38 17.44 -13.67 5.28
C ILE A 38 17.66 -14.96 4.47
N HIS A 39 17.00 -16.03 4.87
CA HIS A 39 17.07 -17.33 4.17
C HIS A 39 15.79 -17.57 3.36
N SER A 40 15.92 -18.03 2.12
CA SER A 40 14.78 -18.32 1.23
C SER A 40 13.95 -19.51 1.69
N PHE A 41 14.58 -20.52 2.30
CA PHE A 41 13.90 -21.67 2.89
C PHE A 41 14.49 -21.91 4.29
N ASP A 42 13.64 -21.81 5.29
CA ASP A 42 14.05 -21.91 6.69
C ASP A 42 13.39 -23.11 7.39
N VAL A 43 14.15 -24.19 7.53
CA VAL A 43 13.70 -25.41 8.24
C VAL A 43 13.40 -25.11 9.72
N SER A 44 14.09 -24.13 10.32
CA SER A 44 13.88 -23.78 11.73
C SER A 44 12.55 -23.03 11.98
N ALA A 45 11.97 -22.44 10.95
CA ALA A 45 10.66 -21.77 10.98
C ALA A 45 9.51 -22.77 11.17
N ILE A 46 9.73 -24.05 10.81
CA ILE A 46 8.69 -25.09 10.79
C ILE A 46 8.40 -25.58 12.21
N ASP A 47 7.14 -25.54 12.62
CA ASP A 47 6.65 -26.15 13.85
C ASP A 47 6.14 -27.58 13.59
N LYS A 48 7.02 -28.57 13.75
CA LYS A 48 6.69 -29.98 13.53
C LYS A 48 5.67 -30.56 14.51
N SER A 49 5.28 -29.83 15.55
CA SER A 49 4.22 -30.25 16.48
C SER A 49 2.81 -29.99 15.92
N VAL A 50 2.67 -29.20 14.87
CA VAL A 50 1.42 -28.89 14.19
C VAL A 50 1.21 -29.88 13.03
N ASP A 51 0.01 -30.37 12.86
CA ASP A 51 -0.37 -31.19 11.72
C ASP A 51 -0.60 -30.27 10.50
N PRO A 52 0.17 -30.42 9.39
CA PRO A 52 -0.01 -29.60 8.20
C PRO A 52 -1.39 -29.74 7.54
N CYS A 53 -2.11 -30.84 7.81
CA CYS A 53 -3.46 -31.07 7.31
C CYS A 53 -4.55 -30.35 8.14
N VAL A 54 -4.18 -29.77 9.29
CA VAL A 54 -5.07 -29.00 10.18
C VAL A 54 -4.83 -27.50 10.02
N ASP A 55 -3.57 -27.07 10.06
CA ASP A 55 -3.18 -25.66 9.89
C ASP A 55 -1.78 -25.59 9.26
N PHE A 56 -1.74 -25.45 7.94
CA PHE A 56 -0.48 -25.43 7.21
C PHE A 56 0.36 -24.19 7.49
N TYR A 57 -0.27 -23.04 7.66
CA TYR A 57 0.44 -21.84 8.02
C TYR A 57 1.11 -21.94 9.40
N ALA A 58 0.41 -22.46 10.38
CA ALA A 58 1.00 -22.69 11.70
C ALA A 58 2.12 -23.75 11.65
N TYR A 59 2.01 -24.78 10.79
CA TYR A 59 3.09 -25.73 10.53
C TYR A 59 4.33 -25.04 9.93
N ALA A 60 4.17 -24.29 8.85
CA ALA A 60 5.28 -23.70 8.09
C ALA A 60 5.92 -22.49 8.79
N CYS A 61 5.13 -21.70 9.55
CA CYS A 61 5.50 -20.41 10.14
C CYS A 61 5.58 -20.41 11.67
N GLY A 62 5.14 -21.48 12.36
CA GLY A 62 4.88 -21.45 13.81
C GLY A 62 6.08 -21.03 14.64
N ASN A 63 7.27 -21.60 14.38
CA ASN A 63 8.48 -21.23 15.09
C ASN A 63 9.02 -19.86 14.67
N TRP A 64 8.89 -19.50 13.36
CA TRP A 64 9.27 -18.16 12.92
C TRP A 64 8.47 -17.10 13.68
N ARG A 65 7.15 -17.26 13.79
CA ARG A 65 6.26 -16.33 14.50
C ARG A 65 6.60 -16.20 15.99
N LYS A 66 6.94 -17.31 16.66
CA LYS A 66 7.37 -17.32 18.07
C LYS A 66 8.69 -16.57 18.28
N ASN A 67 9.62 -16.70 17.33
CA ASN A 67 10.97 -16.17 17.44
C ASN A 67 11.12 -14.74 16.89
N ASN A 68 10.13 -14.23 16.18
CA ASN A 68 10.15 -12.91 15.54
C ASN A 68 8.94 -12.07 16.00
N PRO A 69 8.93 -11.61 17.27
CA PRO A 69 7.89 -10.69 17.75
C PRO A 69 7.91 -9.39 16.95
N ILE A 70 6.79 -8.68 16.93
CA ILE A 70 6.68 -7.37 16.27
C ILE A 70 7.65 -6.40 16.95
N PRO A 71 8.59 -5.77 16.21
CA PRO A 71 9.43 -4.71 16.76
C PRO A 71 8.57 -3.54 17.28
N SER A 72 9.04 -2.86 18.31
CA SER A 72 8.28 -1.77 18.96
C SER A 72 7.94 -0.61 17.99
N ASP A 73 8.77 -0.42 16.96
CA ASP A 73 8.59 0.60 15.92
C ASP A 73 7.78 0.11 14.69
N GLN A 74 7.04 -0.99 14.84
CA GLN A 74 6.23 -1.59 13.78
C GLN A 74 4.83 -1.97 14.30
N SER A 75 3.84 -2.00 13.40
CA SER A 75 2.48 -2.52 13.67
C SER A 75 2.27 -3.95 13.14
N ARG A 76 3.17 -4.41 12.28
CA ARG A 76 3.27 -5.77 11.78
C ARG A 76 4.72 -6.15 11.54
N TRP A 77 5.02 -7.44 11.61
CA TRP A 77 6.33 -7.97 11.28
C TRP A 77 6.20 -9.28 10.51
N GLY A 78 6.75 -9.35 9.33
CA GLY A 78 6.69 -10.50 8.45
C GLY A 78 7.87 -10.54 7.49
N ARG A 79 7.90 -11.56 6.63
CA ARG A 79 9.02 -11.79 5.69
C ARG A 79 9.22 -10.63 4.72
N PHE A 80 8.14 -10.00 4.26
CA PHE A 80 8.19 -8.75 3.49
C PHE A 80 8.83 -7.60 4.28
N ASN A 81 8.54 -7.52 5.58
CA ASN A 81 9.11 -6.48 6.44
C ASN A 81 10.61 -6.72 6.69
N GLU A 82 11.04 -7.98 6.87
CA GLU A 82 12.47 -8.32 7.02
C GLU A 82 13.27 -7.85 5.79
N LEU A 83 12.78 -8.17 4.58
CA LEU A 83 13.44 -7.73 3.35
C LEU A 83 13.35 -6.20 3.18
N GLY A 84 12.19 -5.60 3.45
CA GLY A 84 12.02 -4.14 3.42
C GLY A 84 12.95 -3.39 4.38
N GLU A 85 13.23 -3.93 5.58
CA GLU A 85 14.21 -3.36 6.50
C GLU A 85 15.64 -3.48 5.95
N ARG A 86 15.98 -4.59 5.31
CA ARG A 86 17.28 -4.78 4.66
C ARG A 86 17.47 -3.78 3.51
N ASP A 87 16.49 -3.67 2.62
CA ASP A 87 16.57 -2.75 1.48
C ASP A 87 16.60 -1.29 1.94
N ARG A 88 15.86 -0.95 2.99
CA ARG A 88 15.90 0.37 3.62
C ARG A 88 17.27 0.67 4.23
N TYR A 89 17.92 -0.32 4.85
CA TYR A 89 19.28 -0.18 5.35
C TYR A 89 20.28 0.07 4.19
N LEU A 90 20.19 -0.68 3.10
CA LEU A 90 21.04 -0.49 1.92
C LEU A 90 20.82 0.88 1.27
N LEU A 91 19.56 1.32 1.14
CA LEU A 91 19.23 2.68 0.71
C LEU A 91 19.82 3.73 1.64
N TRP A 92 19.74 3.52 2.97
CA TRP A 92 20.34 4.42 3.94
C TRP A 92 21.86 4.53 3.74
N VAL A 93 22.56 3.44 3.45
CA VAL A 93 24.01 3.46 3.15
C VAL A 93 24.30 4.41 1.98
N ASP A 94 23.55 4.28 0.89
CA ASP A 94 23.71 5.14 -0.29
C ASP A 94 23.37 6.61 0.00
N LEU A 95 22.26 6.86 0.69
CA LEU A 95 21.82 8.21 1.06
C LEU A 95 22.80 8.90 2.02
N ASN A 96 23.30 8.18 3.01
CA ASN A 96 24.28 8.71 3.96
C ASN A 96 25.62 9.04 3.27
N ARG A 97 26.08 8.16 2.36
CA ARG A 97 27.24 8.41 1.52
C ARG A 97 27.06 9.65 0.67
N ALA A 98 25.93 9.78 -0.02
CA ALA A 98 25.60 10.93 -0.85
C ALA A 98 25.44 12.25 -0.05
N ALA A 99 24.92 12.18 1.15
CA ALA A 99 24.78 13.33 2.04
C ALA A 99 26.13 13.86 2.55
N THR A 100 27.16 12.99 2.65
CA THR A 100 28.48 13.33 3.19
C THR A 100 29.52 13.62 2.10
N ASP A 101 29.54 12.83 1.03
CA ASP A 101 30.55 12.90 -0.05
C ASP A 101 29.93 12.59 -1.44
N PRO A 102 29.02 13.43 -1.94
CA PRO A 102 28.38 13.23 -3.25
C PRO A 102 29.37 13.32 -4.38
N LYS A 103 29.38 12.33 -5.29
CA LYS A 103 30.28 12.28 -6.46
C LYS A 103 29.65 12.85 -7.74
N THR A 104 28.33 12.98 -7.79
CA THR A 104 27.59 13.50 -8.94
C THR A 104 26.58 14.56 -8.51
N PRO A 105 26.11 15.42 -9.45
CA PRO A 105 25.02 16.36 -9.16
C PRO A 105 23.73 15.65 -8.68
N LEU A 106 23.44 14.45 -9.19
CA LEU A 106 22.27 13.67 -8.80
C LEU A 106 22.42 13.15 -7.36
N GLN A 107 23.59 12.62 -6.99
CA GLN A 107 23.91 12.23 -5.61
C GLN A 107 23.79 13.40 -4.65
N ARG A 108 24.30 14.57 -5.01
CA ARG A 108 24.13 15.79 -4.20
C ARG A 108 22.65 16.09 -3.97
N LYS A 109 21.82 15.99 -5.00
CA LYS A 109 20.39 16.30 -4.91
C LYS A 109 19.66 15.40 -3.91
N TYR A 110 19.74 14.08 -4.04
CA TYR A 110 19.07 13.19 -3.09
C TYR A 110 19.79 13.13 -1.73
N GLY A 111 21.11 13.35 -1.66
CA GLY A 111 21.85 13.47 -0.42
C GLY A 111 21.47 14.71 0.38
N ASP A 112 21.28 15.86 -0.27
CA ASP A 112 20.82 17.09 0.38
C ASP A 112 19.35 16.98 0.83
N PHE A 113 18.49 16.30 0.06
CA PHE A 113 17.11 16.03 0.48
C PHE A 113 17.06 15.17 1.74
N TYR A 114 17.82 14.07 1.76
CA TYR A 114 17.96 13.21 2.93
C TYR A 114 18.53 13.96 4.14
N ALA A 115 19.58 14.75 3.94
CA ALA A 115 20.20 15.53 5.01
C ALA A 115 19.23 16.59 5.61
N ALA A 116 18.42 17.23 4.77
CA ALA A 116 17.38 18.15 5.23
C ALA A 116 16.36 17.42 6.13
N CYS A 117 15.95 16.22 5.75
CA CYS A 117 15.05 15.39 6.54
C CYS A 117 15.70 14.97 7.88
N MET A 118 16.98 14.59 7.88
CA MET A 118 17.69 14.16 9.09
C MET A 118 17.93 15.27 10.12
N ASN A 119 17.86 16.54 9.72
CA ASN A 119 18.15 17.68 10.61
C ASN A 119 16.99 18.01 11.57
N SER A 120 16.81 17.13 12.58
CA SER A 120 15.78 17.31 13.61
C SER A 120 15.95 18.58 14.43
N ASP A 121 17.20 18.97 14.73
CA ASP A 121 17.48 20.16 15.53
C ASP A 121 17.02 21.44 14.82
N LEU A 122 17.20 21.49 13.49
CA LEU A 122 16.68 22.59 12.69
C LEU A 122 15.14 22.57 12.65
N ALA A 123 14.52 21.40 12.49
CA ALA A 123 13.07 21.27 12.52
C ALA A 123 12.49 21.73 13.86
N ASP A 124 13.09 21.32 14.98
CA ASP A 124 12.68 21.73 16.33
C ASP A 124 12.85 23.25 16.53
N LYS A 125 13.95 23.84 16.04
CA LYS A 125 14.20 25.29 16.10
C LYS A 125 13.21 26.10 15.26
N LEU A 126 12.81 25.59 14.10
CA LEU A 126 11.89 26.26 13.19
C LEU A 126 10.42 26.14 13.64
N GLY A 127 10.05 25.04 14.30
CA GLY A 127 8.66 24.76 14.69
C GLY A 127 7.76 24.62 13.46
N ASP A 128 6.69 25.38 13.40
CA ASP A 128 5.75 25.47 12.29
C ASP A 128 6.05 26.59 11.27
N LYS A 129 7.10 27.38 11.52
CA LYS A 129 7.46 28.54 10.67
C LYS A 129 7.53 28.22 9.18
N PRO A 130 8.06 27.06 8.75
CA PRO A 130 8.09 26.71 7.33
C PRO A 130 6.70 26.59 6.69
N LEU A 131 5.67 26.30 7.50
CA LEU A 131 4.28 26.16 7.01
C LEU A 131 3.50 27.49 7.02
N LEU A 132 4.00 28.52 7.72
CA LEU A 132 3.30 29.83 7.84
C LEU A 132 2.92 30.44 6.49
N PRO A 133 3.73 30.38 5.41
CA PRO A 133 3.29 30.89 4.11
C PRO A 133 2.01 30.21 3.60
N THR A 134 1.92 28.89 3.72
CA THR A 134 0.73 28.11 3.33
C THR A 134 -0.48 28.48 4.20
N LEU A 135 -0.30 28.57 5.53
CA LEU A 135 -1.38 28.95 6.45
C LEU A 135 -1.86 30.39 6.17
N ALA A 136 -0.95 31.31 5.84
CA ALA A 136 -1.29 32.68 5.47
C ALA A 136 -2.09 32.77 4.16
N LEU A 137 -1.89 31.88 3.21
CA LEU A 137 -2.71 31.78 1.99
C LEU A 137 -4.16 31.37 2.34
N ILE A 138 -4.31 30.42 3.24
CA ILE A 138 -5.64 29.98 3.70
C ILE A 138 -6.35 31.11 4.43
N GLU A 139 -5.64 31.81 5.33
CA GLU A 139 -6.21 32.91 6.09
C GLU A 139 -6.68 34.08 5.21
N LYS A 140 -5.94 34.36 4.11
CA LYS A 140 -6.28 35.42 3.16
C LYS A 140 -7.51 35.14 2.31
N LEU A 141 -8.06 33.92 2.33
CA LEU A 141 -9.29 33.60 1.61
C LEU A 141 -10.45 34.47 2.15
N SER A 142 -10.96 35.39 1.34
CA SER A 142 -11.96 36.38 1.75
C SER A 142 -13.39 35.96 1.44
N ASP A 143 -13.57 35.04 0.47
CA ASP A 143 -14.86 34.53 0.01
C ASP A 143 -14.70 33.16 -0.64
N LYS A 144 -15.82 32.49 -0.89
CA LYS A 144 -15.86 31.15 -1.52
C LYS A 144 -15.40 31.16 -2.99
N GLN A 145 -15.42 32.32 -3.67
CA GLN A 145 -15.00 32.43 -5.07
C GLN A 145 -13.49 32.15 -5.23
N GLY A 146 -12.70 32.54 -4.22
CA GLY A 146 -11.25 32.26 -4.17
C GLY A 146 -10.89 30.81 -3.83
N LEU A 147 -11.86 30.00 -3.36
CA LEU A 147 -11.59 28.64 -2.85
C LEU A 147 -10.92 27.75 -3.87
N ALA A 148 -11.40 27.73 -5.11
CA ALA A 148 -10.89 26.83 -6.14
C ALA A 148 -9.44 27.10 -6.51
N ALA A 149 -9.03 28.37 -6.61
CA ALA A 149 -7.66 28.76 -6.85
C ALA A 149 -6.74 28.37 -5.67
N LEU A 150 -7.24 28.51 -4.43
CA LEU A 150 -6.51 28.10 -3.24
C LEU A 150 -6.34 26.58 -3.17
N VAL A 151 -7.40 25.81 -3.44
CA VAL A 151 -7.34 24.34 -3.49
C VAL A 151 -6.33 23.88 -4.53
N ALA A 152 -6.29 24.45 -5.73
CA ALA A 152 -5.29 24.14 -6.74
C ALA A 152 -3.86 24.33 -6.20
N ARG A 153 -3.60 25.47 -5.55
CA ARG A 153 -2.29 25.74 -4.96
C ARG A 153 -1.92 24.79 -3.84
N LEU A 154 -2.85 24.44 -2.96
CA LEU A 154 -2.60 23.48 -1.88
C LEU A 154 -2.29 22.08 -2.43
N GLN A 155 -2.98 21.67 -3.50
CA GLN A 155 -2.74 20.36 -4.12
C GLN A 155 -1.44 20.35 -4.94
N VAL A 156 -1.23 21.36 -5.79
CA VAL A 156 -0.12 21.40 -6.75
C VAL A 156 1.18 21.84 -6.07
N ASP A 157 1.16 22.97 -5.37
CA ASP A 157 2.39 23.55 -4.81
C ASP A 157 2.80 22.85 -3.50
N ASN A 158 1.84 22.38 -2.71
CA ASN A 158 2.09 21.81 -1.39
C ASN A 158 1.86 20.30 -1.27
N GLY A 159 1.23 19.67 -2.29
CA GLY A 159 0.88 18.25 -2.23
C GLY A 159 -0.17 17.91 -1.15
N THR A 160 -0.96 18.89 -0.70
CA THR A 160 -1.95 18.70 0.36
C THR A 160 -3.24 18.11 -0.21
N PRO A 161 -3.67 16.91 0.19
CA PRO A 161 -4.88 16.27 -0.33
C PRO A 161 -6.12 16.91 0.33
N VAL A 162 -6.82 17.80 -0.39
CA VAL A 162 -8.07 18.43 0.07
C VAL A 162 -9.18 18.21 -0.94
N PHE A 163 -10.39 17.96 -0.46
CA PHE A 163 -11.62 17.68 -1.21
C PHE A 163 -11.50 16.50 -2.18
N PHE A 164 -10.76 16.62 -3.26
CA PHE A 164 -10.63 15.61 -4.32
C PHE A 164 -9.18 15.44 -4.75
N ARG A 165 -8.91 14.37 -5.51
CA ARG A 165 -7.63 14.18 -6.18
C ARG A 165 -7.80 14.49 -7.67
N PHE A 166 -6.90 15.31 -8.21
CA PHE A 166 -6.70 15.53 -9.63
C PHE A 166 -5.41 14.81 -10.07
N GLY A 167 -5.44 14.17 -11.23
CA GLY A 167 -4.28 13.46 -11.77
C GLY A 167 -4.44 13.12 -13.24
N VAL A 168 -3.51 12.30 -13.73
CA VAL A 168 -3.48 11.77 -15.08
C VAL A 168 -3.46 10.26 -15.00
N GLU A 169 -4.17 9.59 -15.90
CA GLU A 169 -4.26 8.14 -15.99
C GLU A 169 -4.43 7.70 -17.44
N GLN A 170 -4.08 6.46 -17.76
CA GLN A 170 -4.43 5.88 -19.05
C GLN A 170 -5.94 5.75 -19.18
N ASP A 171 -6.48 6.09 -20.35
CA ASP A 171 -7.89 5.91 -20.67
C ASP A 171 -8.24 4.42 -20.67
N GLU A 172 -9.09 3.98 -19.76
CA GLU A 172 -9.49 2.58 -19.64
C GLU A 172 -10.19 2.00 -20.87
N LYS A 173 -10.70 2.83 -21.79
CA LYS A 173 -11.28 2.40 -23.07
C LYS A 173 -10.39 2.65 -24.28
N ASN A 174 -9.30 3.39 -24.10
CA ASN A 174 -8.29 3.63 -25.11
C ASN A 174 -6.92 3.75 -24.47
N SER A 175 -6.34 2.63 -24.06
CA SER A 175 -5.09 2.54 -23.30
C SER A 175 -3.86 3.19 -23.98
N SER A 176 -3.98 3.59 -25.25
CA SER A 176 -2.90 4.29 -25.97
C SER A 176 -2.79 5.79 -25.66
N ARG A 177 -3.71 6.35 -24.84
CA ARG A 177 -3.72 7.76 -24.48
C ARG A 177 -3.82 8.00 -22.97
N GLU A 178 -3.27 9.13 -22.55
CA GLU A 178 -3.43 9.64 -21.19
C GLU A 178 -4.57 10.65 -21.13
N ILE A 179 -5.37 10.59 -20.08
CA ILE A 179 -6.49 11.50 -19.79
C ILE A 179 -6.35 12.10 -18.41
N ALA A 180 -6.90 13.29 -18.24
CA ALA A 180 -7.07 13.85 -16.89
C ALA A 180 -8.18 13.10 -16.14
N ALA A 181 -8.04 13.00 -14.82
CA ALA A 181 -9.04 12.36 -13.98
C ALA A 181 -9.21 13.08 -12.64
N VAL A 182 -10.44 13.02 -12.09
CA VAL A 182 -10.76 13.49 -10.74
C VAL A 182 -11.48 12.41 -9.95
N TYR A 183 -11.07 12.25 -8.69
CA TYR A 183 -11.60 11.24 -7.77
C TYR A 183 -11.88 11.82 -6.38
N GLN A 184 -12.74 11.16 -5.63
CA GLN A 184 -12.99 11.45 -4.22
C GLN A 184 -11.69 11.41 -3.39
N ALA A 185 -11.55 12.38 -2.48
CA ALA A 185 -10.47 12.45 -1.49
C ALA A 185 -10.85 13.37 -0.32
N GLY A 186 -9.88 13.84 0.47
CA GLY A 186 -10.09 14.86 1.49
C GLY A 186 -10.63 14.35 2.82
N LEU A 187 -10.51 13.05 3.10
CA LEU A 187 -10.76 12.48 4.41
C LEU A 187 -9.43 12.31 5.17
N GLY A 188 -9.43 12.60 6.46
CA GLY A 188 -8.25 12.39 7.31
C GLY A 188 -8.18 11.00 7.93
N LEU A 189 -9.32 10.32 8.16
CA LEU A 189 -9.37 8.93 8.60
C LEU A 189 -9.27 7.96 7.41
N PRO A 190 -8.87 6.70 7.62
CA PRO A 190 -8.50 5.77 6.54
C PRO A 190 -9.58 5.40 5.54
N ASP A 191 -10.85 5.47 5.94
CA ASP A 191 -11.99 5.11 5.09
C ASP A 191 -13.26 5.86 5.51
N ARG A 192 -14.24 5.99 4.57
CA ARG A 192 -15.55 6.58 4.83
C ARG A 192 -16.28 5.91 6.01
N ASP A 193 -16.09 4.62 6.21
CA ASP A 193 -16.75 3.86 7.26
C ASP A 193 -16.39 4.33 8.67
N TYR A 194 -15.21 4.93 8.86
CA TYR A 194 -14.80 5.53 10.14
C TYR A 194 -15.71 6.70 10.55
N TYR A 195 -16.32 7.39 9.58
CA TYR A 195 -17.25 8.50 9.81
C TYR A 195 -18.71 8.05 9.94
N LEU A 196 -19.08 6.94 9.30
CA LEU A 196 -20.49 6.57 9.06
C LEU A 196 -20.99 5.42 9.95
N LEU A 197 -20.12 4.56 10.43
CA LEU A 197 -20.52 3.46 11.29
C LEU A 197 -20.66 3.93 12.75
N ASP A 198 -21.75 3.51 13.41
CA ASP A 198 -22.11 3.90 14.78
C ASP A 198 -21.80 2.83 15.82
N ASP A 199 -20.88 1.91 15.54
CA ASP A 199 -20.38 1.02 16.56
C ASP A 199 -19.49 1.76 17.57
N ALA A 200 -19.39 1.21 18.79
CA ALA A 200 -18.67 1.84 19.90
C ALA A 200 -17.18 2.13 19.58
N ARG A 201 -16.57 1.32 18.71
CA ARG A 201 -15.17 1.50 18.32
C ARG A 201 -15.02 2.67 17.36
N MET A 202 -15.84 2.76 16.32
CA MET A 202 -15.77 3.87 15.35
C MET A 202 -16.11 5.20 16.04
N THR A 203 -17.07 5.20 16.94
CA THR A 203 -17.38 6.37 17.78
C THR A 203 -16.16 6.81 18.59
N LYS A 204 -15.49 5.88 19.27
CA LYS A 204 -14.27 6.19 20.03
C LYS A 204 -13.13 6.71 19.16
N ILE A 205 -12.96 6.14 17.95
CA ILE A 205 -11.91 6.62 17.01
C ILE A 205 -12.23 8.05 16.55
N ARG A 206 -13.50 8.38 16.25
CA ARG A 206 -13.91 9.76 15.91
C ARG A 206 -13.64 10.74 17.06
N GLU A 207 -13.92 10.35 18.30
CA GLU A 207 -13.60 11.15 19.48
C GLU A 207 -12.09 11.42 19.57
N GLN A 208 -11.28 10.37 19.48
CA GLN A 208 -9.81 10.48 19.51
C GLN A 208 -9.24 11.28 18.33
N TYR A 209 -9.87 11.17 17.17
CA TYR A 209 -9.51 11.97 15.99
C TYR A 209 -9.82 13.47 16.22
N LYS A 210 -10.97 13.77 16.81
CA LYS A 210 -11.31 15.15 17.21
C LYS A 210 -10.31 15.68 18.24
N GLU A 211 -9.95 14.90 19.27
CA GLU A 211 -8.93 15.26 20.26
C GLU A 211 -7.57 15.55 19.59
N TYR A 212 -7.18 14.72 18.62
CA TYR A 212 -5.99 14.94 17.79
C TYR A 212 -6.06 16.27 17.03
N ALA A 213 -7.18 16.56 16.36
CA ALA A 213 -7.37 17.80 15.61
C ALA A 213 -7.31 19.04 16.53
N VAL A 214 -7.96 19.00 17.70
CA VAL A 214 -7.88 20.06 18.72
C VAL A 214 -6.43 20.29 19.15
N ALA A 215 -5.69 19.22 19.45
CA ALA A 215 -4.29 19.33 19.87
C ALA A 215 -3.41 19.90 18.75
N LEU A 216 -3.67 19.53 17.50
CA LEU A 216 -2.95 20.05 16.33
C LEU A 216 -3.16 21.54 16.13
N PHE A 217 -4.39 22.03 16.25
CA PHE A 217 -4.71 23.46 16.18
C PHE A 217 -4.10 24.24 17.35
N LYS A 218 -4.08 23.67 18.55
CA LYS A 218 -3.42 24.28 19.72
C LYS A 218 -1.90 24.39 19.54
N LEU A 219 -1.25 23.41 18.97
CA LEU A 219 0.17 23.50 18.59
C LEU A 219 0.42 24.60 17.57
N ALA A 220 -0.55 24.86 16.68
CA ALA A 220 -0.50 25.95 15.72
C ALA A 220 -0.92 27.33 16.29
N GLY A 221 -1.08 27.45 17.62
CA GLY A 221 -1.27 28.69 18.35
C GLY A 221 -2.71 29.07 18.71
N ASP A 222 -3.71 28.22 18.46
CA ASP A 222 -5.09 28.50 18.81
C ASP A 222 -5.37 28.27 20.30
N ASN A 223 -6.28 29.03 20.86
CA ASN A 223 -6.81 28.77 22.20
C ASN A 223 -7.79 27.59 22.20
N ASP A 224 -8.18 27.10 23.37
CA ASP A 224 -9.01 25.92 23.55
C ASP A 224 -10.38 26.03 22.84
N GLU A 225 -11.04 27.17 22.91
CA GLU A 225 -12.37 27.41 22.34
C GLU A 225 -12.31 27.38 20.79
N LYS A 226 -11.35 28.11 20.21
CA LYS A 226 -11.15 28.14 18.76
C LYS A 226 -10.73 26.77 18.22
N ALA A 227 -9.76 26.11 18.83
CA ALA A 227 -9.30 24.80 18.42
C ALA A 227 -10.42 23.74 18.44
N ALA A 228 -11.29 23.79 19.46
CA ALA A 228 -12.45 22.89 19.54
C ALA A 228 -13.46 23.15 18.42
N ALA A 229 -13.79 24.41 18.14
CA ALA A 229 -14.72 24.80 17.07
C ALA A 229 -14.18 24.45 15.67
N GLU A 230 -12.87 24.64 15.43
CA GLU A 230 -12.22 24.24 14.19
C GLU A 230 -12.24 22.72 13.99
N ALA A 231 -11.94 21.94 15.03
CA ALA A 231 -11.98 20.47 14.98
C ALA A 231 -13.40 19.96 14.73
N ASP A 232 -14.46 20.59 15.28
CA ASP A 232 -15.85 20.27 14.97
C ASP A 232 -16.18 20.54 13.50
N SER A 233 -15.67 21.65 12.94
CA SER A 233 -15.86 21.98 11.52
C SER A 233 -15.17 20.96 10.61
N VAL A 234 -13.96 20.53 10.93
CA VAL A 234 -13.23 19.49 10.18
C VAL A 234 -14.03 18.19 10.17
N LEU A 235 -14.44 17.69 11.33
CA LEU A 235 -15.18 16.43 11.44
C LEU A 235 -16.54 16.50 10.72
N ALA A 236 -17.23 17.63 10.77
CA ALA A 236 -18.50 17.84 10.09
C ALA A 236 -18.33 17.80 8.55
N ILE A 237 -17.30 18.49 8.01
CA ILE A 237 -17.00 18.52 6.58
C ILE A 237 -16.61 17.13 6.09
N GLU A 238 -15.68 16.48 6.77
CA GLU A 238 -15.22 15.14 6.38
C GLU A 238 -16.35 14.09 6.46
N THR A 239 -17.23 14.19 7.46
CA THR A 239 -18.42 13.34 7.55
C THR A 239 -19.37 13.56 6.37
N ALA A 240 -19.57 14.80 5.94
CA ALA A 240 -20.40 15.11 4.78
C ALA A 240 -19.76 14.59 3.48
N LEU A 241 -18.45 14.74 3.30
CA LEU A 241 -17.72 14.17 2.17
C LEU A 241 -17.77 12.62 2.19
N ALA A 242 -17.61 12.00 3.37
CA ALA A 242 -17.69 10.55 3.53
C ALA A 242 -19.06 9.98 3.11
N LYS A 243 -20.16 10.70 3.40
CA LYS A 243 -21.51 10.31 2.95
C LYS A 243 -21.61 10.25 1.42
N GLY A 244 -20.98 11.19 0.72
CA GLY A 244 -20.93 11.23 -0.74
C GLY A 244 -19.90 10.31 -1.37
N SER A 245 -19.00 9.73 -0.58
CA SER A 245 -17.93 8.88 -1.08
C SER A 245 -18.45 7.50 -1.48
N THR A 246 -18.00 6.99 -2.61
CA THR A 246 -18.23 5.62 -3.08
C THR A 246 -17.50 4.62 -2.20
N PRO A 247 -18.12 3.49 -1.80
CA PRO A 247 -17.45 2.45 -1.03
C PRO A 247 -16.24 1.88 -1.75
N ARG A 248 -15.19 1.53 -1.00
CA ARG A 248 -13.92 1.01 -1.53
C ARG A 248 -14.09 -0.23 -2.41
N VAL A 249 -15.01 -1.14 -2.06
CA VAL A 249 -15.33 -2.33 -2.88
C VAL A 249 -15.82 -1.94 -4.28
N GLU A 250 -16.63 -0.90 -4.38
CA GLU A 250 -17.17 -0.45 -5.68
C GLU A 250 -16.13 0.28 -6.52
N LEU A 251 -15.16 0.97 -5.88
CA LEU A 251 -14.05 1.63 -6.58
C LEU A 251 -13.09 0.66 -7.27
N ARG A 252 -13.14 -0.64 -6.94
CA ARG A 252 -12.38 -1.67 -7.67
C ARG A 252 -12.92 -1.92 -9.08
N ASP A 253 -14.23 -1.73 -9.30
CA ASP A 253 -14.86 -1.99 -10.59
C ASP A 253 -14.61 -0.84 -11.59
N PRO A 254 -13.89 -1.07 -12.71
CA PRO A 254 -13.69 -0.07 -13.75
C PRO A 254 -15.01 0.55 -14.24
N ALA A 255 -16.08 -0.24 -14.36
CA ALA A 255 -17.39 0.25 -14.79
C ALA A 255 -18.03 1.26 -13.81
N LYS A 256 -17.57 1.25 -12.54
CA LYS A 256 -18.06 2.17 -11.49
C LYS A 256 -17.22 3.44 -11.37
N ARG A 257 -16.00 3.44 -11.88
CA ARG A 257 -15.04 4.53 -11.74
C ARG A 257 -14.63 5.20 -13.05
N TYR A 258 -15.12 4.71 -14.19
CA TYR A 258 -14.82 5.28 -15.49
C TYR A 258 -16.03 6.03 -16.04
N HIS A 259 -15.95 7.36 -16.05
CA HIS A 259 -16.96 8.26 -16.60
C HIS A 259 -16.24 9.38 -17.37
N LEU A 260 -15.80 9.08 -18.60
CA LEU A 260 -15.20 10.09 -19.46
C LEU A 260 -16.29 11.06 -19.93
N LEU A 261 -16.25 12.28 -19.42
CA LEU A 261 -17.26 13.30 -19.59
C LEU A 261 -16.62 14.63 -20.06
N PRO A 262 -17.40 15.51 -20.72
CA PRO A 262 -16.96 16.87 -21.01
C PRO A 262 -16.51 17.58 -19.72
N PHE A 263 -15.43 18.37 -19.79
CA PHE A 263 -14.97 19.16 -18.65
C PHE A 263 -16.04 20.08 -18.05
N SER A 264 -16.96 20.59 -18.90
CA SER A 264 -18.10 21.40 -18.47
C SER A 264 -19.02 20.70 -17.47
N ASP A 265 -19.06 19.37 -17.47
CA ASP A 265 -19.96 18.62 -16.61
C ASP A 265 -19.56 18.71 -15.13
N LEU A 266 -18.26 18.95 -14.83
CA LEU A 266 -17.83 19.29 -13.47
C LEU A 266 -18.54 20.55 -12.93
N SER A 267 -18.75 21.57 -13.77
CA SER A 267 -19.48 22.77 -13.37
C SER A 267 -20.98 22.52 -13.17
N THR A 268 -21.51 21.45 -13.76
CA THR A 268 -22.89 21.01 -13.53
C THR A 268 -23.01 20.22 -12.23
N LEU A 269 -22.01 19.36 -11.95
CA LEU A 269 -21.98 18.54 -10.73
C LEU A 269 -21.65 19.35 -9.47
N ALA A 270 -20.75 20.34 -9.60
CA ALA A 270 -20.29 21.18 -8.50
C ALA A 270 -20.17 22.65 -8.93
N PRO A 271 -21.32 23.37 -9.08
CA PRO A 271 -21.34 24.75 -9.53
C PRO A 271 -20.77 25.77 -8.53
N GLU A 272 -20.74 25.45 -7.23
CA GLU A 272 -20.14 26.30 -6.19
C GLU A 272 -18.60 26.30 -6.22
N PHE A 273 -17.99 25.38 -7.01
CA PHE A 273 -16.55 25.30 -7.18
C PHE A 273 -16.14 25.77 -8.58
N SER A 274 -15.34 26.85 -8.66
CA SER A 274 -14.91 27.40 -9.96
C SER A 274 -13.82 26.52 -10.60
N TRP A 275 -14.22 25.53 -11.39
CA TRP A 275 -13.32 24.61 -12.08
C TRP A 275 -12.35 25.32 -13.03
N THR A 276 -12.78 26.40 -13.67
CA THR A 276 -11.91 27.23 -14.51
C THR A 276 -10.83 27.92 -13.69
N ALA A 277 -11.17 28.46 -12.51
CA ALA A 277 -10.18 29.05 -11.62
C ALA A 277 -9.22 27.98 -11.06
N TYR A 278 -9.72 26.78 -10.78
CA TYR A 278 -8.87 25.64 -10.37
C TYR A 278 -7.83 25.33 -11.45
N LEU A 279 -8.26 25.01 -12.69
CA LEU A 279 -7.35 24.66 -13.77
C LEU A 279 -6.35 25.77 -14.11
N SER A 280 -6.76 27.03 -14.06
CA SER A 280 -5.87 28.18 -14.32
C SER A 280 -4.74 28.33 -13.28
N ASN A 281 -4.85 27.65 -12.14
CA ASN A 281 -3.83 27.60 -11.07
C ASN A 281 -3.12 26.24 -11.02
N THR A 282 -3.24 25.41 -12.05
CA THR A 282 -2.50 24.16 -12.24
C THR A 282 -1.64 24.25 -13.50
N PRO A 283 -0.60 23.43 -13.68
CA PRO A 283 0.13 23.35 -14.94
C PRO A 283 -0.64 22.65 -16.06
N SER A 284 -1.91 22.31 -15.85
CA SER A 284 -2.74 21.59 -16.81
C SER A 284 -3.05 22.40 -18.05
N PRO A 285 -3.03 21.81 -19.26
CA PRO A 285 -3.59 22.42 -20.45
C PRO A 285 -5.11 22.58 -20.32
N THR A 286 -5.71 23.30 -21.26
CA THR A 286 -7.19 23.31 -21.38
C THR A 286 -7.69 21.90 -21.66
N LEU A 287 -8.62 21.42 -20.83
CA LEU A 287 -9.22 20.10 -20.96
C LEU A 287 -10.54 20.17 -21.69
N ALA A 288 -10.73 19.33 -22.71
CA ALA A 288 -12.03 19.16 -23.37
C ALA A 288 -12.89 18.16 -22.58
N GLU A 289 -12.28 17.10 -22.10
CA GLU A 289 -12.90 16.00 -21.35
C GLU A 289 -11.96 15.48 -20.27
N LEU A 290 -12.50 14.77 -19.29
CA LEU A 290 -11.74 14.06 -18.26
C LEU A 290 -12.57 12.91 -17.69
N ASN A 291 -11.91 11.97 -17.01
CA ASN A 291 -12.61 10.97 -16.21
C ASN A 291 -13.08 11.59 -14.89
N ILE A 292 -14.40 11.62 -14.66
CA ILE A 292 -15.00 11.98 -13.37
C ILE A 292 -15.30 10.68 -12.63
N GLY A 293 -14.30 10.11 -11.97
CA GLY A 293 -14.36 8.75 -11.43
C GLY A 293 -15.46 8.51 -10.38
N THR A 294 -15.91 9.57 -9.68
CA THR A 294 -16.93 9.46 -8.61
C THR A 294 -17.91 10.64 -8.68
N PRO A 295 -18.83 10.70 -9.69
CA PRO A 295 -19.68 11.87 -9.93
C PRO A 295 -20.55 12.28 -8.72
N ASP A 296 -21.08 11.33 -7.96
CA ASP A 296 -21.93 11.61 -6.80
C ASP A 296 -21.17 12.26 -5.65
N PHE A 297 -19.87 11.95 -5.51
CA PHE A 297 -19.00 12.63 -4.57
C PHE A 297 -18.88 14.13 -4.88
N PHE A 298 -18.78 14.52 -6.14
CA PHE A 298 -18.68 15.94 -6.52
C PHE A 298 -19.97 16.71 -6.24
N LYS A 299 -21.15 16.06 -6.32
CA LYS A 299 -22.41 16.65 -5.85
C LYS A 299 -22.40 16.88 -4.34
N ALA A 300 -21.90 15.91 -3.58
CA ALA A 300 -21.78 16.05 -2.13
C ALA A 300 -20.75 17.12 -1.74
N MET A 301 -19.62 17.19 -2.42
CA MET A 301 -18.62 18.26 -2.26
C MET A 301 -19.23 19.64 -2.54
N ASN A 302 -20.04 19.76 -3.59
CA ASN A 302 -20.76 21.00 -3.88
C ASN A 302 -21.67 21.44 -2.73
N ALA A 303 -22.44 20.50 -2.16
CA ALA A 303 -23.31 20.78 -1.02
C ALA A 303 -22.48 21.23 0.21
N VAL A 304 -21.33 20.59 0.47
CA VAL A 304 -20.42 21.02 1.52
C VAL A 304 -19.96 22.45 1.30
N ILE A 305 -19.54 22.80 0.07
CA ILE A 305 -19.06 24.16 -0.23
C ILE A 305 -20.20 25.17 -0.10
N ALA A 306 -21.41 24.83 -0.53
CA ALA A 306 -22.60 25.71 -0.42
C ALA A 306 -22.96 25.97 1.06
N ASP A 307 -23.08 24.91 1.85
CA ASP A 307 -23.70 24.95 3.18
C ASP A 307 -22.73 25.40 4.29
N GLN A 308 -21.42 25.10 4.16
CA GLN A 308 -20.44 25.42 5.20
C GLN A 308 -20.06 26.91 5.17
N SER A 309 -19.78 27.47 6.34
CA SER A 309 -19.25 28.83 6.45
C SER A 309 -17.84 28.92 5.84
N LEU A 310 -17.43 30.12 5.45
CA LEU A 310 -16.05 30.35 4.99
C LEU A 310 -15.02 29.95 6.05
N ASP A 311 -15.30 30.26 7.32
CA ASP A 311 -14.40 29.93 8.43
C ASP A 311 -14.29 28.41 8.63
N SER A 312 -15.40 27.66 8.49
CA SER A 312 -15.36 26.18 8.52
C SER A 312 -14.52 25.60 7.38
N LEU A 313 -14.67 26.14 6.16
CA LEU A 313 -13.84 25.73 5.01
C LEU A 313 -12.36 26.04 5.23
N LYS A 314 -12.03 27.21 5.79
CA LYS A 314 -10.64 27.55 6.19
C LYS A 314 -10.12 26.58 7.23
N SER A 315 -10.89 26.24 8.24
CA SER A 315 -10.49 25.28 9.29
C SER A 315 -10.16 23.91 8.71
N TYR A 316 -10.99 23.41 7.76
CA TYR A 316 -10.74 22.18 7.04
C TYR A 316 -9.43 22.23 6.23
N LEU A 317 -9.22 23.26 5.43
CA LEU A 317 -7.99 23.43 4.66
C LEU A 317 -6.75 23.55 5.55
N ARG A 318 -6.86 24.31 6.63
CA ARG A 318 -5.80 24.51 7.64
C ARG A 318 -5.44 23.21 8.34
N PHE A 319 -6.45 22.40 8.71
CA PHE A 319 -6.24 21.09 9.30
C PHE A 319 -5.43 20.20 8.37
N HIS A 320 -5.84 20.07 7.10
CA HIS A 320 -5.15 19.20 6.16
C HIS A 320 -3.72 19.66 5.85
N ALA A 321 -3.48 20.97 5.79
CA ALA A 321 -2.14 21.50 5.62
C ALA A 321 -1.23 21.17 6.82
N LEU A 322 -1.73 21.38 8.04
CA LEU A 322 -1.02 21.03 9.28
C LEU A 322 -0.79 19.52 9.40
N ASN A 323 -1.83 18.73 9.17
CA ASN A 323 -1.78 17.27 9.28
C ASN A 323 -0.78 16.63 8.30
N SER A 324 -0.75 17.10 7.05
CA SER A 324 0.20 16.62 6.03
C SER A 324 1.65 16.96 6.37
N ALA A 325 1.89 18.12 7.01
CA ALA A 325 3.21 18.57 7.39
C ALA A 325 3.68 18.01 8.76
N ALA A 326 2.75 17.67 9.65
CA ALA A 326 3.02 17.28 11.04
C ALA A 326 4.15 16.23 11.21
N PRO A 327 4.24 15.16 10.40
CA PRO A 327 5.32 14.16 10.51
C PRO A 327 6.73 14.74 10.29
N TRP A 328 6.86 15.96 9.74
CA TRP A 328 8.09 16.56 9.27
C TRP A 328 8.42 17.91 9.93
N LEU A 329 7.53 18.40 10.78
CA LEU A 329 7.74 19.61 11.59
C LEU A 329 8.57 19.30 12.85
N SER A 330 8.45 20.16 13.89
CA SER A 330 9.12 19.94 15.19
C SER A 330 8.58 18.73 15.95
N SER A 331 9.37 18.25 16.91
CA SER A 331 9.05 17.05 17.70
C SER A 331 7.63 17.03 18.28
N PRO A 332 7.04 18.12 18.82
CA PRO A 332 5.66 18.09 19.31
C PRO A 332 4.62 17.72 18.25
N TYR A 333 4.78 18.19 17.01
CA TYR A 333 3.90 17.84 15.89
C TYR A 333 4.08 16.37 15.47
N VAL A 334 5.34 15.95 15.39
CA VAL A 334 5.71 14.57 15.04
C VAL A 334 5.15 13.59 16.06
N ASP A 335 5.31 13.87 17.36
CA ASP A 335 4.84 13.01 18.44
C ASP A 335 3.30 12.95 18.51
N LEU A 336 2.63 14.07 18.26
CA LEU A 336 1.17 14.13 18.20
C LEU A 336 0.63 13.30 17.04
N ASN A 337 1.22 13.44 15.86
CA ASN A 337 0.82 12.69 14.67
C ASN A 337 1.02 11.18 14.87
N PHE A 338 2.20 10.77 15.34
CA PHE A 338 2.49 9.38 15.70
C PHE A 338 1.48 8.82 16.72
N GLY A 339 1.17 9.61 17.75
CA GLY A 339 0.25 9.20 18.83
C GLY A 339 -1.11 8.78 18.32
N PHE A 340 -1.62 9.40 17.27
CA PHE A 340 -2.90 9.05 16.69
C PHE A 340 -2.78 8.01 15.55
N PHE A 341 -2.03 8.32 14.49
CA PHE A 341 -2.05 7.52 13.26
C PHE A 341 -1.35 6.17 13.38
N GLU A 342 -0.21 6.11 14.09
CA GLU A 342 0.52 4.86 14.23
C GLU A 342 0.16 4.14 15.55
N LYS A 343 0.17 4.86 16.66
CA LYS A 343 -0.06 4.22 17.97
C LYS A 343 -1.51 3.86 18.18
N THR A 344 -2.44 4.81 18.03
CA THR A 344 -3.88 4.56 18.29
C THR A 344 -4.52 3.71 17.20
N LEU A 345 -4.33 4.07 15.93
CA LEU A 345 -4.98 3.35 14.82
C LEU A 345 -4.31 2.01 14.50
N GLN A 346 -2.99 1.90 14.58
CA GLN A 346 -2.25 0.72 14.13
C GLN A 346 -1.59 -0.09 15.26
N GLY A 347 -1.57 0.44 16.50
CA GLY A 347 -1.02 -0.27 17.65
C GLY A 347 0.50 -0.34 17.69
N GLN A 348 1.19 0.54 16.98
CA GLN A 348 2.64 0.66 17.02
C GLN A 348 3.06 1.30 18.36
N ALA A 349 3.99 0.65 19.08
CA ALA A 349 4.33 1.07 20.44
C ALA A 349 5.26 2.30 20.47
N GLU A 350 6.25 2.34 19.58
CA GLU A 350 7.28 3.37 19.48
C GLU A 350 7.36 3.95 18.08
N GLN A 351 7.77 5.22 17.97
CA GLN A 351 7.94 5.87 16.69
C GLN A 351 9.09 5.24 15.89
N THR A 352 8.87 5.02 14.61
CA THR A 352 9.91 4.59 13.67
C THR A 352 11.07 5.58 13.67
N ALA A 353 12.30 5.08 13.79
CA ALA A 353 13.53 5.88 13.83
C ALA A 353 13.59 6.87 12.65
N ARG A 354 14.09 8.10 12.92
CA ARG A 354 14.09 9.19 11.92
C ARG A 354 14.81 8.78 10.64
N TRP A 355 15.94 8.07 10.73
CA TRP A 355 16.68 7.64 9.56
C TRP A 355 15.82 6.73 8.64
N LYS A 356 15.01 5.82 9.21
CA LYS A 356 14.09 4.96 8.43
C LYS A 356 13.00 5.79 7.74
N ARG A 357 12.43 6.74 8.46
CA ARG A 357 11.41 7.64 7.91
C ARG A 357 11.98 8.52 6.80
N CYS A 358 13.18 9.10 7.00
CA CYS A 358 13.84 9.95 6.00
C CYS A 358 14.31 9.17 4.78
N THR A 359 14.78 7.92 4.95
CA THR A 359 15.12 7.03 3.83
C THR A 359 13.88 6.77 2.96
N SER A 360 12.77 6.36 3.58
CA SER A 360 11.51 6.12 2.86
C SER A 360 10.93 7.40 2.22
N LEU A 361 11.12 8.56 2.86
CA LEU A 361 10.69 9.84 2.29
C LEU A 361 11.50 10.20 1.04
N THR A 362 12.82 10.01 1.10
CA THR A 362 13.71 10.30 -0.03
C THR A 362 13.46 9.36 -1.20
N ASP A 363 13.21 8.07 -0.93
CA ASP A 363 12.82 7.09 -1.95
C ASP A 363 11.50 7.48 -2.64
N ARG A 364 10.48 7.94 -1.91
CA ARG A 364 9.24 8.44 -2.51
C ARG A 364 9.45 9.68 -3.40
N ALA A 365 10.32 10.60 -2.99
CA ALA A 365 10.52 11.85 -3.72
C ALA A 365 11.49 11.72 -4.90
N LEU A 366 12.50 10.88 -4.77
CA LEU A 366 13.66 10.77 -5.66
C LEU A 366 14.07 9.30 -5.93
N GLY A 367 13.11 8.37 -5.84
CA GLY A 367 13.40 6.93 -5.80
C GLY A 367 14.12 6.39 -7.01
N GLU A 368 13.78 6.82 -8.22
CA GLU A 368 14.57 6.42 -9.39
C GLU A 368 15.98 7.03 -9.40
N ALA A 369 16.19 8.21 -8.80
CA ALA A 369 17.51 8.79 -8.65
C ALA A 369 18.41 7.96 -7.73
N VAL A 370 17.89 7.58 -6.56
CA VAL A 370 18.59 6.70 -5.58
C VAL A 370 18.70 5.28 -6.14
N GLY A 371 17.63 4.78 -6.76
CA GLY A 371 17.55 3.45 -7.36
C GLY A 371 18.64 3.15 -8.36
N GLN A 372 19.15 4.16 -9.09
CA GLN A 372 20.26 3.98 -10.02
C GLN A 372 21.54 3.47 -9.35
N ASP A 373 21.86 3.99 -8.17
CA ASP A 373 23.05 3.54 -7.44
C ASP A 373 22.76 2.24 -6.67
N TRP A 374 21.57 2.12 -6.10
CA TRP A 374 21.16 0.92 -5.38
C TRP A 374 21.19 -0.35 -6.23
N VAL A 375 20.68 -0.33 -7.48
CA VAL A 375 20.66 -1.52 -8.36
C VAL A 375 22.05 -1.94 -8.79
N LYS A 376 22.99 -1.00 -8.98
CA LYS A 376 24.37 -1.33 -9.34
C LYS A 376 25.06 -2.20 -8.29
N GLU A 377 24.76 -1.97 -7.02
CA GLU A 377 25.40 -2.67 -5.89
C GLU A 377 24.61 -3.91 -5.46
N ASN A 378 23.25 -3.92 -5.64
CA ASN A 378 22.38 -4.92 -5.02
C ASN A 378 21.62 -5.83 -5.99
N PHE A 379 21.65 -5.58 -7.30
CA PHE A 379 20.94 -6.42 -8.28
C PHE A 379 21.87 -6.87 -9.41
N PRO A 380 22.47 -8.08 -9.30
CA PRO A 380 23.38 -8.59 -10.31
C PRO A 380 22.65 -9.01 -11.60
N PRO A 381 23.29 -8.87 -12.79
CA PRO A 381 22.69 -9.26 -14.08
C PRO A 381 22.22 -10.73 -14.14
N GLN A 382 22.88 -11.63 -13.38
CA GLN A 382 22.50 -13.04 -13.31
C GLN A 382 21.12 -13.24 -12.68
N ALA A 383 20.72 -12.40 -11.74
CA ALA A 383 19.40 -12.44 -11.13
C ALA A 383 18.32 -12.16 -12.18
N LYS A 384 18.51 -11.12 -13.02
CA LYS A 384 17.60 -10.78 -14.11
C LYS A 384 17.44 -11.93 -15.10
N ALA A 385 18.54 -12.52 -15.58
CA ALA A 385 18.51 -13.65 -16.52
C ALA A 385 17.84 -14.90 -15.94
N SER A 386 17.93 -15.13 -14.62
CA SER A 386 17.24 -16.24 -13.96
C SER A 386 15.74 -15.97 -13.85
N MET A 387 15.34 -14.72 -13.60
CA MET A 387 13.95 -14.31 -13.56
C MET A 387 13.27 -14.44 -14.91
N GLU A 388 13.90 -14.03 -16.01
CA GLU A 388 13.37 -14.19 -17.37
C GLU A 388 13.04 -15.66 -17.68
N LYS A 389 13.86 -16.61 -17.22
CA LYS A 389 13.59 -18.03 -17.37
C LYS A 389 12.40 -18.52 -16.53
N LEU A 390 12.27 -18.00 -15.31
CA LEU A 390 11.12 -18.32 -14.44
C LEU A 390 9.82 -17.80 -15.07
N VAL A 391 9.80 -16.56 -15.53
CA VAL A 391 8.64 -15.94 -16.18
C VAL A 391 8.22 -16.79 -17.39
N ALA A 392 9.14 -17.13 -18.30
CA ALA A 392 8.85 -17.95 -19.47
C ALA A 392 8.27 -19.33 -19.11
N ALA A 393 8.76 -19.96 -18.02
CA ALA A 393 8.22 -21.23 -17.55
C ALA A 393 6.78 -21.09 -17.00
N LEU A 394 6.49 -19.99 -16.31
CA LEU A 394 5.16 -19.71 -15.77
C LEU A 394 4.16 -19.31 -16.88
N GLU A 395 4.56 -18.52 -17.86
CA GLU A 395 3.73 -18.20 -19.04
C GLU A 395 3.30 -19.46 -19.77
N LYS A 396 4.26 -20.38 -20.01
CA LYS A 396 3.95 -21.67 -20.61
C LYS A 396 2.94 -22.46 -19.75
N ALA A 397 3.15 -22.51 -18.43
CA ALA A 397 2.25 -23.23 -17.52
C ALA A 397 0.84 -22.62 -17.48
N LEU A 398 0.73 -21.28 -17.49
CA LEU A 398 -0.55 -20.57 -17.54
C LEU A 398 -1.27 -20.84 -18.86
N ASN A 399 -0.57 -20.83 -19.99
CA ASN A 399 -1.15 -21.16 -21.28
C ASN A 399 -1.72 -22.60 -21.30
N GLU A 400 -0.97 -23.57 -20.78
CA GLU A 400 -1.42 -24.97 -20.65
C GLU A 400 -2.62 -25.07 -19.69
N ASP A 401 -2.67 -24.26 -18.66
CA ASP A 401 -3.78 -24.21 -17.71
C ASP A 401 -5.06 -23.70 -18.39
N ILE A 402 -5.00 -22.55 -19.06
CA ILE A 402 -6.11 -21.98 -19.84
C ILE A 402 -6.67 -23.01 -20.83
N GLN A 403 -5.80 -23.69 -21.58
CA GLN A 403 -6.21 -24.71 -22.54
C GLN A 403 -6.95 -25.87 -21.86
N SER A 404 -6.57 -26.25 -20.66
CA SER A 404 -7.13 -27.39 -19.93
C SER A 404 -8.46 -27.09 -19.23
N LEU A 405 -8.88 -25.80 -19.07
CA LEU A 405 -10.09 -25.44 -18.34
C LEU A 405 -11.36 -26.01 -18.98
N PRO A 406 -12.12 -26.89 -18.28
CA PRO A 406 -13.29 -27.53 -18.86
C PRO A 406 -14.52 -26.61 -18.94
N TRP A 407 -14.54 -25.54 -18.21
CA TRP A 407 -15.67 -24.61 -18.11
C TRP A 407 -15.60 -23.45 -19.12
N MET A 408 -14.44 -23.22 -19.73
CA MET A 408 -14.20 -22.13 -20.68
C MET A 408 -14.35 -22.62 -22.11
N THR A 409 -15.14 -21.90 -22.93
CA THR A 409 -15.33 -22.23 -24.35
C THR A 409 -14.07 -21.95 -25.18
N PRO A 410 -13.90 -22.57 -26.36
CA PRO A 410 -12.77 -22.29 -27.24
C PRO A 410 -12.62 -20.81 -27.62
N GLU A 411 -13.75 -20.10 -27.81
CA GLU A 411 -13.74 -18.65 -28.15
C GLU A 411 -13.10 -17.81 -27.05
N THR A 412 -13.49 -18.04 -25.78
CA THR A 412 -12.90 -17.32 -24.63
C THR A 412 -11.47 -17.74 -24.40
N LYS A 413 -11.10 -19.03 -24.60
CA LYS A 413 -9.70 -19.50 -24.51
C LYS A 413 -8.81 -18.79 -25.51
N GLU A 414 -9.23 -18.64 -26.77
CA GLU A 414 -8.48 -17.92 -27.79
C GLU A 414 -8.17 -16.48 -27.39
N GLN A 415 -9.16 -15.79 -26.80
CA GLN A 415 -8.95 -14.42 -26.30
C GLN A 415 -8.02 -14.38 -25.07
N ALA A 416 -8.14 -15.34 -24.16
CA ALA A 416 -7.25 -15.46 -22.99
C ALA A 416 -5.81 -15.75 -23.41
N GLU A 417 -5.59 -16.66 -24.38
CA GLU A 417 -4.28 -16.95 -24.97
C GLU A 417 -3.69 -15.71 -25.67
N ALA A 418 -4.51 -14.99 -26.44
CA ALA A 418 -4.09 -13.74 -27.09
C ALA A 418 -3.68 -12.66 -26.08
N LYS A 419 -4.39 -12.59 -24.95
CA LYS A 419 -4.04 -11.67 -23.87
C LYS A 419 -2.74 -12.06 -23.18
N LEU A 420 -2.54 -13.34 -22.88
CA LEU A 420 -1.31 -13.86 -22.31
C LEU A 420 -0.11 -13.63 -23.24
N ALA A 421 -0.26 -13.90 -24.53
CA ALA A 421 0.79 -13.68 -25.54
C ALA A 421 1.15 -12.20 -25.72
N ALA A 422 0.29 -11.29 -25.28
CA ALA A 422 0.53 -9.85 -25.30
C ALA A 422 1.08 -9.30 -23.97
N PHE A 423 1.34 -10.14 -22.97
CA PHE A 423 1.96 -9.69 -21.73
C PHE A 423 3.33 -9.08 -21.98
N ARG A 424 3.61 -8.03 -21.26
CA ARG A 424 4.94 -7.42 -21.20
C ARG A 424 5.55 -7.65 -19.83
N GLU A 425 6.84 -7.84 -19.80
CA GLU A 425 7.58 -8.12 -18.58
C GLU A 425 8.53 -6.97 -18.25
N LYS A 426 8.47 -6.48 -17.03
CA LYS A 426 9.43 -5.52 -16.51
C LYS A 426 10.14 -6.09 -15.30
N ILE A 427 11.44 -6.33 -15.40
CA ILE A 427 12.26 -7.02 -14.39
C ILE A 427 13.39 -6.12 -13.91
N GLY A 428 13.40 -5.84 -12.62
CA GLY A 428 14.47 -5.19 -11.90
C GLY A 428 14.34 -3.67 -11.80
N TYR A 429 14.47 -2.96 -12.91
CA TYR A 429 14.54 -1.51 -12.93
C TYR A 429 14.25 -0.93 -14.34
N PRO A 430 13.88 0.38 -14.43
CA PRO A 430 13.56 1.01 -15.70
C PRO A 430 14.77 1.09 -16.65
N GLU A 431 14.53 0.87 -17.94
CA GLU A 431 15.55 1.06 -18.99
C GLU A 431 15.97 2.53 -19.13
N LYS A 432 15.02 3.45 -18.93
CA LYS A 432 15.22 4.89 -18.96
C LYS A 432 14.82 5.48 -17.61
N TRP A 433 15.79 6.08 -16.95
CA TRP A 433 15.62 6.74 -15.68
C TRP A 433 14.91 8.09 -15.82
N ARG A 434 14.09 8.43 -14.82
CA ARG A 434 13.44 9.73 -14.71
C ARG A 434 14.48 10.85 -14.57
N ASP A 435 14.26 11.95 -15.29
CA ASP A 435 15.09 13.15 -15.21
C ASP A 435 14.63 14.06 -14.07
N TYR A 436 15.45 14.16 -13.03
CA TYR A 436 15.24 15.06 -11.90
C TYR A 436 15.96 16.39 -12.03
N SER A 437 16.49 16.75 -13.20
CA SER A 437 17.29 18.00 -13.38
C SER A 437 16.53 19.25 -12.94
N LYS A 438 15.23 19.32 -13.21
CA LYS A 438 14.35 20.44 -12.86
C LYS A 438 13.98 20.52 -11.37
N LEU A 439 14.12 19.44 -10.61
CA LEU A 439 13.78 19.45 -9.18
C LEU A 439 14.90 20.18 -8.40
N GLU A 440 14.58 21.32 -7.81
CA GLU A 440 15.48 22.03 -6.90
C GLU A 440 15.39 21.42 -5.50
N VAL A 441 16.54 21.16 -4.88
CA VAL A 441 16.63 20.65 -3.49
C VAL A 441 17.61 21.53 -2.69
N LYS A 442 17.23 21.88 -1.47
CA LYS A 442 18.06 22.64 -0.52
C LYS A 442 18.28 21.80 0.74
N ARG A 443 19.51 21.82 1.23
CA ARG A 443 19.98 20.96 2.33
C ARG A 443 19.34 21.26 3.70
N ASP A 444 18.82 22.46 3.90
CA ASP A 444 18.30 22.98 5.17
C ASP A 444 16.83 23.42 5.10
N ASP A 445 16.08 22.89 4.13
CA ASP A 445 14.75 23.40 3.78
C ASP A 445 13.77 22.25 3.49
N LEU A 446 13.51 21.40 4.51
CA LEU A 446 12.74 20.16 4.34
C LEU A 446 11.34 20.40 3.81
N ILE A 447 10.55 21.29 4.44
CA ILE A 447 9.14 21.49 4.05
C ILE A 447 9.04 22.00 2.61
N GLU A 448 9.86 22.98 2.23
CA GLU A 448 9.88 23.47 0.87
C GLU A 448 10.46 22.43 -0.13
N ASN A 449 11.35 21.53 0.31
CA ASN A 449 11.75 20.39 -0.54
C ASN A 449 10.59 19.44 -0.79
N LEU A 450 9.72 19.20 0.19
CA LEU A 450 8.50 18.40 0.01
C LEU A 450 7.54 19.08 -0.97
N HIS A 451 7.34 20.37 -0.85
CA HIS A 451 6.50 21.16 -1.77
C HIS A 451 7.06 21.11 -3.19
N ARG A 452 8.37 21.36 -3.37
CA ARG A 452 9.02 21.27 -4.70
C ARG A 452 8.95 19.87 -5.30
N ALA A 453 9.08 18.82 -4.48
CA ALA A 453 8.94 17.45 -4.94
C ALA A 453 7.50 17.11 -5.36
N ALA A 454 6.50 17.60 -4.62
CA ALA A 454 5.09 17.46 -4.98
C ALA A 454 4.77 18.18 -6.30
N ALA A 455 5.19 19.44 -6.42
CA ALA A 455 5.00 20.23 -7.64
C ALA A 455 5.70 19.59 -8.85
N PHE A 456 6.92 19.07 -8.66
CA PHE A 456 7.67 18.34 -9.70
C PHE A 456 6.92 17.08 -10.14
N GLN A 457 6.37 16.30 -9.20
CA GLN A 457 5.61 15.09 -9.54
C GLN A 457 4.34 15.42 -10.31
N ILE A 458 3.60 16.45 -9.88
CA ILE A 458 2.37 16.87 -10.58
C ILE A 458 2.68 17.40 -11.97
N ASP A 459 3.73 18.23 -12.13
CA ASP A 459 4.17 18.70 -13.45
C ASP A 459 4.57 17.53 -14.36
N TYR A 460 5.25 16.54 -13.81
CA TYR A 460 5.63 15.33 -14.55
C TYR A 460 4.37 14.58 -15.04
N GLU A 461 3.38 14.33 -14.17
CA GLU A 461 2.16 13.62 -14.55
C GLU A 461 1.33 14.41 -15.57
N ILE A 462 1.11 15.70 -15.33
CA ILE A 462 0.31 16.54 -16.23
C ILE A 462 0.96 16.67 -17.61
N ASN A 463 2.29 16.67 -17.68
CA ASN A 463 3.02 16.69 -18.94
C ASN A 463 2.83 15.43 -19.81
N LYS A 464 2.19 14.36 -19.32
CA LYS A 464 1.80 13.20 -20.13
C LYS A 464 0.58 13.48 -21.00
N LEU A 465 -0.30 14.38 -20.60
CA LEU A 465 -1.51 14.71 -21.36
C LEU A 465 -1.18 15.12 -22.81
N GLY A 466 -1.90 14.50 -23.75
CA GLY A 466 -1.72 14.72 -25.19
C GLY A 466 -0.47 14.08 -25.78
N LYS A 467 0.26 13.26 -25.04
CA LYS A 467 1.39 12.46 -25.50
C LYS A 467 1.02 10.98 -25.59
N PRO A 468 1.76 10.19 -26.40
CA PRO A 468 1.66 8.73 -26.33
C PRO A 468 2.05 8.24 -24.95
N VAL A 469 1.38 7.16 -24.51
CA VAL A 469 1.69 6.46 -23.26
C VAL A 469 3.12 5.92 -23.30
N ASP A 470 3.88 6.12 -22.22
CA ASP A 470 5.18 5.50 -22.04
C ASP A 470 4.98 4.11 -21.36
N GLU A 471 4.85 3.08 -22.20
CA GLU A 471 4.65 1.70 -21.75
C GLU A 471 5.83 1.14 -20.92
N LYS A 472 6.98 1.83 -20.90
CA LYS A 472 8.18 1.45 -20.13
C LYS A 472 8.24 2.11 -18.76
N GLU A 473 7.32 3.00 -18.44
CA GLU A 473 7.27 3.66 -17.14
C GLU A 473 6.95 2.68 -16.02
N TRP A 474 7.54 2.89 -14.85
CA TRP A 474 7.34 2.09 -13.65
C TRP A 474 6.53 2.85 -12.61
N SER A 475 5.62 2.15 -11.93
CA SER A 475 4.86 2.72 -10.81
C SER A 475 5.57 2.56 -9.46
N MET A 476 6.59 1.70 -9.40
CA MET A 476 7.37 1.41 -8.18
C MET A 476 8.85 1.68 -8.41
N THR A 477 9.54 2.10 -7.36
CA THR A 477 10.99 2.31 -7.36
C THR A 477 11.75 0.98 -7.29
N PRO A 478 12.99 0.89 -7.79
CA PRO A 478 13.72 -0.37 -7.83
C PRO A 478 13.90 -1.07 -6.47
N PRO A 479 14.09 -0.37 -5.32
CA PRO A 479 14.22 -1.02 -4.01
C PRO A 479 12.89 -1.48 -3.40
N THR A 480 11.77 -1.30 -4.07
CA THR A 480 10.44 -1.68 -3.55
C THR A 480 10.32 -3.20 -3.42
N VAL A 481 9.94 -3.66 -2.22
CA VAL A 481 9.63 -5.08 -1.95
C VAL A 481 8.16 -5.33 -2.28
N ASN A 482 7.86 -5.38 -3.55
CA ASN A 482 6.52 -5.70 -4.08
C ASN A 482 6.63 -6.02 -5.58
N ALA A 483 5.49 -6.43 -6.18
CA ALA A 483 5.28 -6.60 -7.61
C ALA A 483 3.91 -6.03 -7.98
N TYR A 484 3.59 -5.88 -9.27
CA TYR A 484 2.27 -5.45 -9.70
C TYR A 484 1.98 -5.81 -11.16
N TYR A 485 0.71 -6.09 -11.44
CA TYR A 485 0.14 -6.13 -12.78
C TYR A 485 -0.52 -4.79 -13.10
N GLN A 486 -0.25 -4.23 -14.30
CA GLN A 486 -0.88 -3.01 -14.78
C GLN A 486 -1.87 -3.33 -15.91
N PRO A 487 -3.19 -3.31 -15.66
CA PRO A 487 -4.20 -3.75 -16.62
C PRO A 487 -4.19 -2.97 -17.93
N SER A 488 -4.02 -1.65 -17.90
CA SER A 488 -4.03 -0.78 -19.08
C SER A 488 -2.80 -0.96 -19.97
N ASN A 489 -1.70 -1.46 -19.42
CA ASN A 489 -0.49 -1.82 -20.17
C ASN A 489 -0.42 -3.31 -20.49
N ASN A 490 -1.23 -4.13 -19.83
CA ASN A 490 -1.12 -5.58 -19.87
C ASN A 490 0.30 -6.07 -19.57
N ASP A 491 0.89 -5.54 -18.48
CA ASP A 491 2.26 -5.87 -18.08
C ASP A 491 2.38 -6.31 -16.61
N ILE A 492 3.39 -7.15 -16.36
CA ILE A 492 3.80 -7.64 -15.04
C ILE A 492 5.15 -7.02 -14.66
N ASN A 493 5.26 -6.54 -13.42
CA ASN A 493 6.36 -5.69 -13.00
C ASN A 493 6.98 -6.19 -11.69
N PHE A 494 8.30 -6.47 -11.70
CA PHE A 494 9.05 -7.01 -10.57
C PHE A 494 10.24 -6.11 -10.25
N PRO A 495 10.10 -5.12 -9.34
CA PRO A 495 11.24 -4.33 -8.87
C PRO A 495 12.36 -5.19 -8.29
N ALA A 496 13.61 -4.74 -8.42
CA ALA A 496 14.78 -5.48 -7.95
C ALA A 496 14.72 -5.80 -6.44
N GLY A 497 14.03 -4.98 -5.65
CA GLY A 497 13.88 -5.13 -4.21
C GLY A 497 13.25 -6.45 -3.79
N ILE A 498 12.24 -6.96 -4.53
CA ILE A 498 11.63 -8.26 -4.19
C ILE A 498 12.44 -9.47 -4.69
N LEU A 499 13.37 -9.26 -5.63
CA LEU A 499 14.14 -10.32 -6.29
C LEU A 499 15.34 -10.76 -5.45
N GLN A 500 15.12 -10.96 -4.16
CA GLN A 500 16.10 -11.32 -3.14
C GLN A 500 15.48 -12.32 -2.14
N PRO A 501 16.31 -12.99 -1.27
CA PRO A 501 15.75 -13.77 -0.18
C PRO A 501 14.80 -12.94 0.71
N PRO A 502 13.63 -13.48 1.12
CA PRO A 502 13.23 -14.88 1.07
C PRO A 502 12.52 -15.31 -0.22
N PHE A 503 12.28 -14.41 -1.16
CA PHE A 503 11.47 -14.68 -2.35
C PHE A 503 12.25 -15.38 -3.45
N PHE A 504 13.49 -14.94 -3.69
CA PHE A 504 14.34 -15.43 -4.75
C PHE A 504 15.80 -15.57 -4.32
N GLU A 505 16.40 -16.72 -4.65
CA GLU A 505 17.82 -16.96 -4.46
C GLU A 505 18.32 -17.89 -5.58
N PHE A 506 19.09 -17.34 -6.53
CA PHE A 506 19.50 -18.06 -7.75
C PHE A 506 20.31 -19.34 -7.47
N SER A 507 20.91 -19.49 -6.30
CA SER A 507 21.67 -20.67 -5.87
C SER A 507 20.83 -21.79 -5.26
N LYS A 508 19.51 -21.55 -5.02
CA LYS A 508 18.60 -22.53 -4.44
C LYS A 508 18.00 -23.45 -5.48
N ASP A 509 17.51 -24.60 -5.01
CA ASP A 509 16.80 -25.55 -5.86
C ASP A 509 15.51 -24.94 -6.43
N PRO A 510 15.04 -25.44 -7.59
CA PRO A 510 13.86 -24.90 -8.25
C PRO A 510 12.62 -24.82 -7.35
N ALA A 511 12.39 -25.82 -6.48
CA ALA A 511 11.19 -25.88 -5.66
C ALA A 511 11.08 -24.68 -4.71
N VAL A 512 12.21 -24.18 -4.18
CA VAL A 512 12.24 -23.00 -3.31
C VAL A 512 11.92 -21.73 -4.10
N ASN A 513 12.52 -21.55 -5.28
CA ASN A 513 12.31 -20.36 -6.09
C ASN A 513 10.90 -20.32 -6.71
N PHE A 514 10.37 -21.48 -7.17
CA PHE A 514 9.00 -21.56 -7.67
C PHE A 514 7.97 -21.36 -6.54
N GLY A 515 8.23 -21.88 -5.32
CA GLY A 515 7.37 -21.64 -4.16
C GLY A 515 7.45 -20.21 -3.57
N GLY A 516 8.57 -19.52 -3.79
CA GLY A 516 8.76 -18.12 -3.44
C GLY A 516 8.33 -17.17 -4.56
N ILE A 517 9.31 -16.65 -5.30
CA ILE A 517 9.05 -15.65 -6.36
C ILE A 517 8.19 -16.22 -7.51
N GLY A 518 8.26 -17.53 -7.77
CA GLY A 518 7.46 -18.15 -8.83
C GLY A 518 5.96 -18.01 -8.56
N VAL A 519 5.51 -18.20 -7.31
CA VAL A 519 4.09 -17.96 -6.97
C VAL A 519 3.75 -16.48 -7.09
N VAL A 520 4.66 -15.56 -6.72
CA VAL A 520 4.43 -14.12 -6.91
C VAL A 520 4.28 -13.77 -8.39
N ILE A 521 5.12 -14.33 -9.27
CA ILE A 521 4.99 -14.12 -10.72
C ILE A 521 3.65 -14.66 -11.24
N GLY A 522 3.29 -15.88 -10.85
CA GLY A 522 2.00 -16.48 -11.20
C GLY A 522 0.80 -15.67 -10.68
N HIS A 523 0.93 -15.06 -9.49
CA HIS A 523 -0.05 -14.16 -8.91
C HIS A 523 -0.23 -12.91 -9.78
N GLU A 524 0.85 -12.23 -10.18
CA GLU A 524 0.76 -11.07 -11.07
C GLU A 524 0.18 -11.44 -12.46
N MET A 525 0.55 -12.59 -13.00
CA MET A 525 -0.05 -13.08 -14.24
C MET A 525 -1.56 -13.34 -14.09
N THR A 526 -1.97 -13.90 -12.93
CA THR A 526 -3.39 -14.19 -12.67
C THR A 526 -4.21 -12.91 -12.49
N HIS A 527 -3.60 -11.80 -12.04
CA HIS A 527 -4.28 -10.50 -12.04
C HIS A 527 -4.76 -10.06 -13.43
N GLY A 528 -4.13 -10.53 -14.50
CA GLY A 528 -4.65 -10.34 -15.85
C GLY A 528 -6.02 -11.01 -16.09
N PHE A 529 -6.39 -11.99 -15.25
CA PHE A 529 -7.56 -12.84 -15.38
C PHE A 529 -8.44 -12.89 -14.14
N ASP A 530 -8.18 -12.08 -13.11
CA ASP A 530 -9.00 -11.97 -11.90
C ASP A 530 -10.33 -11.24 -12.16
N ASP A 531 -11.09 -10.93 -11.10
CA ASP A 531 -12.40 -10.28 -11.17
C ASP A 531 -12.34 -8.87 -11.81
N GLN A 532 -11.18 -8.21 -11.82
CA GLN A 532 -10.98 -6.90 -12.45
C GLN A 532 -10.18 -7.01 -13.74
N GLY A 533 -9.01 -7.68 -13.73
CA GLY A 533 -8.17 -7.82 -14.92
C GLY A 533 -8.87 -8.53 -16.06
N SER A 534 -9.77 -9.47 -15.77
CA SER A 534 -10.62 -10.15 -16.77
C SER A 534 -11.53 -9.22 -17.57
N LYS A 535 -11.71 -7.97 -17.15
CA LYS A 535 -12.48 -6.94 -17.86
C LYS A 535 -11.66 -6.21 -18.93
N TYR A 536 -10.34 -6.36 -18.92
CA TYR A 536 -9.42 -5.74 -19.87
C TYR A 536 -9.00 -6.75 -20.95
N ASP A 537 -8.99 -6.30 -22.20
CA ASP A 537 -8.54 -7.11 -23.34
C ASP A 537 -7.00 -7.14 -23.45
N ALA A 538 -6.49 -7.84 -24.47
CA ALA A 538 -5.06 -7.97 -24.75
C ALA A 538 -4.33 -6.63 -24.99
N LYS A 539 -5.07 -5.55 -25.32
CA LYS A 539 -4.52 -4.19 -25.54
C LYS A 539 -4.61 -3.32 -24.30
N GLY A 540 -5.15 -3.85 -23.19
CA GLY A 540 -5.36 -3.08 -21.96
C GLY A 540 -6.59 -2.18 -21.97
N ASN A 541 -7.57 -2.41 -22.84
CA ASN A 541 -8.82 -1.66 -22.85
C ASN A 541 -9.91 -2.42 -22.08
N VAL A 542 -10.72 -1.70 -21.31
CA VAL A 542 -11.95 -2.26 -20.73
C VAL A 542 -12.89 -2.64 -21.85
N ASN A 543 -12.97 -3.92 -22.12
CA ASN A 543 -13.73 -4.53 -23.19
C ASN A 543 -14.21 -5.94 -22.79
N ASN A 544 -15.47 -6.25 -23.06
CA ASN A 544 -15.97 -7.60 -22.79
C ASN A 544 -15.54 -8.58 -23.91
N TRP A 545 -14.61 -9.46 -23.61
CA TRP A 545 -14.10 -10.50 -24.50
C TRP A 545 -14.60 -11.92 -24.14
N TRP A 546 -15.43 -12.03 -23.12
CA TRP A 546 -16.01 -13.28 -22.63
C TRP A 546 -17.30 -13.63 -23.37
N THR A 547 -17.56 -14.92 -23.57
CA THR A 547 -18.94 -15.35 -23.86
C THR A 547 -19.80 -15.14 -22.61
N PRO A 548 -21.11 -14.89 -22.75
CA PRO A 548 -21.99 -14.75 -21.58
C PRO A 548 -22.00 -15.98 -20.67
N ALA A 549 -21.87 -17.20 -21.24
CA ALA A 549 -21.85 -18.44 -20.49
C ALA A 549 -20.55 -18.57 -19.65
N ASP A 550 -19.40 -18.25 -20.24
CA ASP A 550 -18.10 -18.32 -19.56
C ASP A 550 -18.01 -17.25 -18.47
N ARG A 551 -18.54 -16.05 -18.73
CA ARG A 551 -18.60 -15.00 -17.71
C ARG A 551 -19.42 -15.44 -16.49
N ALA A 552 -20.59 -16.05 -16.72
CA ALA A 552 -21.41 -16.57 -15.64
C ALA A 552 -20.72 -17.70 -14.86
N ALA A 553 -20.03 -18.60 -15.57
CA ALA A 553 -19.26 -19.69 -14.96
C ALA A 553 -18.07 -19.18 -14.14
N PHE A 554 -17.40 -18.11 -14.58
CA PHE A 554 -16.35 -17.44 -13.83
C PHE A 554 -16.90 -16.79 -12.55
N GLU A 555 -18.02 -16.05 -12.66
CA GLU A 555 -18.66 -15.37 -11.52
C GLU A 555 -19.18 -16.36 -10.47
N GLU A 556 -19.67 -17.53 -10.88
CA GLU A 556 -20.05 -18.60 -9.95
C GLU A 556 -18.84 -19.08 -9.15
N ARG A 557 -17.69 -19.32 -9.80
CA ARG A 557 -16.45 -19.79 -9.16
C ARG A 557 -15.86 -18.76 -8.22
N THR A 558 -15.76 -17.51 -8.66
CA THR A 558 -15.26 -16.42 -7.82
C THR A 558 -16.19 -16.14 -6.64
N SER A 559 -17.50 -16.37 -6.76
CA SER A 559 -18.44 -16.30 -5.63
C SER A 559 -18.14 -17.32 -4.55
N CYS A 560 -17.59 -18.49 -4.88
CA CYS A 560 -17.07 -19.45 -3.90
C CYS A 560 -15.96 -18.84 -3.07
N GLU A 561 -14.95 -18.22 -3.69
CA GLU A 561 -13.85 -17.53 -2.99
C GLU A 561 -14.35 -16.35 -2.14
N VAL A 562 -15.30 -15.56 -2.65
CA VAL A 562 -15.91 -14.47 -1.84
C VAL A 562 -16.51 -15.01 -0.54
N ASN A 563 -17.22 -16.13 -0.61
CA ASN A 563 -17.85 -16.73 0.57
C ASN A 563 -16.83 -17.39 1.50
N GLU A 564 -15.83 -18.07 0.97
CA GLU A 564 -14.77 -18.72 1.74
C GLU A 564 -13.98 -17.68 2.53
N TYR A 565 -13.36 -16.69 1.86
CA TYR A 565 -12.56 -15.67 2.52
C TYR A 565 -13.40 -14.72 3.37
N GLY A 566 -14.67 -14.48 3.00
CA GLY A 566 -15.61 -13.73 3.81
C GLY A 566 -15.98 -14.40 5.14
N ASN A 567 -15.64 -15.67 5.33
CA ASN A 567 -15.80 -16.38 6.61
C ASN A 567 -14.56 -16.34 7.48
N PHE A 568 -13.40 -15.95 6.96
CA PHE A 568 -12.19 -15.81 7.76
C PHE A 568 -12.27 -14.60 8.70
N GLU A 569 -11.79 -14.78 9.92
CA GLU A 569 -11.82 -13.80 10.99
C GLU A 569 -10.38 -13.45 11.41
N PRO A 570 -9.79 -12.39 10.84
CA PRO A 570 -8.41 -12.00 11.12
C PRO A 570 -8.22 -11.48 12.54
N VAL A 571 -9.28 -11.03 13.18
CA VAL A 571 -9.30 -10.54 14.54
C VAL A 571 -10.70 -10.76 15.13
N ALA A 572 -10.78 -11.07 16.42
CA ALA A 572 -12.04 -11.41 17.10
C ALA A 572 -13.15 -10.40 16.81
N GLY A 573 -14.29 -10.89 16.34
CA GLY A 573 -15.50 -10.13 16.02
C GLY A 573 -15.44 -9.35 14.71
N GLN A 574 -14.43 -9.57 13.85
CA GLN A 574 -14.35 -8.92 12.54
C GLN A 574 -13.93 -9.88 11.44
N LYS A 575 -14.86 -10.17 10.53
CA LYS A 575 -14.60 -10.96 9.33
C LYS A 575 -13.94 -10.12 8.25
N LEU A 576 -13.28 -10.80 7.30
CA LEU A 576 -12.78 -10.20 6.06
C LEU A 576 -13.97 -9.81 5.16
N ASN A 577 -13.74 -8.82 4.32
CA ASN A 577 -14.63 -8.51 3.22
C ASN A 577 -14.19 -9.30 1.97
N GLY A 578 -14.79 -10.48 1.76
CA GLY A 578 -14.41 -11.35 0.65
C GLY A 578 -14.55 -10.72 -0.74
N LYS A 579 -15.44 -9.72 -0.91
CA LYS A 579 -15.53 -8.95 -2.16
C LYS A 579 -14.37 -7.97 -2.33
N LEU A 580 -13.89 -7.36 -1.24
CA LEU A 580 -12.74 -6.47 -1.28
C LEU A 580 -11.46 -7.24 -1.63
N THR A 581 -11.32 -8.45 -1.07
CA THR A 581 -10.11 -9.26 -1.21
C THR A 581 -10.15 -10.24 -2.40
N LEU A 582 -11.22 -10.26 -3.19
CA LEU A 582 -11.45 -11.27 -4.24
C LEU A 582 -10.31 -11.35 -5.26
N GLY A 583 -9.88 -10.22 -5.85
CA GLY A 583 -8.83 -10.24 -6.87
C GLY A 583 -7.53 -10.83 -6.34
N GLU A 584 -7.12 -10.41 -5.15
CA GLU A 584 -5.91 -10.92 -4.49
C GLU A 584 -6.01 -12.41 -4.16
N ASN A 585 -7.18 -12.86 -3.69
CA ASN A 585 -7.38 -14.27 -3.38
C ASN A 585 -7.40 -15.14 -4.65
N THR A 586 -8.06 -14.67 -5.72
CA THR A 586 -8.06 -15.34 -7.02
C THR A 586 -6.64 -15.41 -7.61
N ALA A 587 -5.86 -14.31 -7.46
CA ALA A 587 -4.48 -14.25 -7.91
C ALA A 587 -3.57 -15.22 -7.13
N ASP A 588 -3.74 -15.35 -5.80
CA ASP A 588 -3.00 -16.32 -4.98
C ASP A 588 -3.34 -17.78 -5.37
N ASN A 589 -4.62 -18.09 -5.54
CA ASN A 589 -5.07 -19.43 -5.93
C ASN A 589 -4.55 -19.83 -7.32
N GLY A 590 -4.65 -18.93 -8.32
CA GLY A 590 -4.13 -19.16 -9.67
C GLY A 590 -2.60 -19.22 -9.68
N GLY A 591 -1.93 -18.26 -9.05
CA GLY A 591 -0.47 -18.19 -8.99
C GLY A 591 0.17 -19.44 -8.39
N LEU A 592 -0.41 -19.98 -7.31
CA LEU A 592 0.05 -21.20 -6.66
C LEU A 592 -0.01 -22.40 -7.63
N ARG A 593 -1.11 -22.56 -8.40
CA ARG A 593 -1.29 -23.65 -9.36
C ARG A 593 -0.35 -23.54 -10.54
N ILE A 594 -0.24 -22.36 -11.11
CA ILE A 594 0.64 -22.07 -12.25
C ILE A 594 2.10 -22.37 -11.88
N ALA A 595 2.54 -21.86 -10.72
CA ALA A 595 3.91 -22.07 -10.24
C ALA A 595 4.22 -23.54 -9.95
N TYR A 596 3.28 -24.27 -9.36
CA TYR A 596 3.45 -25.71 -9.14
C TYR A 596 3.55 -26.49 -10.46
N ARG A 597 2.69 -26.19 -11.44
CA ARG A 597 2.72 -26.81 -12.78
C ARG A 597 4.06 -26.54 -13.48
N ALA A 598 4.53 -25.29 -13.43
CA ALA A 598 5.82 -24.90 -13.99
C ALA A 598 6.97 -25.64 -13.31
N LEU A 599 6.99 -25.75 -11.98
CA LEU A 599 7.98 -26.52 -11.22
C LEU A 599 8.00 -27.99 -11.69
N MET A 600 6.84 -28.64 -11.76
CA MET A 600 6.78 -30.05 -12.14
C MET A 600 7.28 -30.28 -13.57
N SER A 601 7.02 -29.34 -14.49
CA SER A 601 7.54 -29.39 -15.86
C SER A 601 9.08 -29.25 -15.89
N VAL A 602 9.65 -28.36 -15.08
CA VAL A 602 11.11 -28.20 -14.96
C VAL A 602 11.74 -29.46 -14.39
N LEU A 603 11.21 -29.99 -13.29
CA LEU A 603 11.74 -31.22 -12.65
C LEU A 603 11.67 -32.44 -13.60
N ALA A 604 10.62 -32.55 -14.38
CA ALA A 604 10.51 -33.64 -15.39
C ALA A 604 11.63 -33.55 -16.45
N SER A 605 12.15 -32.35 -16.73
CA SER A 605 13.28 -32.17 -17.66
C SER A 605 14.66 -32.46 -17.04
N GLU A 606 14.75 -32.50 -15.69
CA GLU A 606 16.00 -32.78 -14.96
C GLU A 606 16.27 -34.31 -14.76
N GLY A 607 15.27 -35.13 -14.99
CA GLY A 607 15.37 -36.61 -14.92
C GLY A 607 14.36 -37.24 -13.97
N ASP A 608 14.22 -38.56 -14.04
CA ASP A 608 13.13 -39.33 -13.41
C ASP A 608 13.07 -39.26 -11.89
N ASP A 609 14.22 -38.98 -11.21
CA ASP A 609 14.31 -38.90 -9.76
C ASP A 609 14.14 -37.47 -9.22
N ALA A 610 14.16 -36.45 -10.09
CA ALA A 610 14.16 -35.05 -9.69
C ALA A 610 12.93 -34.68 -8.83
N ALA A 611 11.73 -35.15 -9.21
CA ALA A 611 10.48 -34.85 -8.48
C ALA A 611 10.36 -35.54 -7.10
N THR A 612 11.21 -36.53 -6.81
CA THR A 612 11.17 -37.31 -5.55
C THR A 612 12.39 -37.10 -4.66
N ARG A 613 13.46 -36.48 -5.16
CA ARG A 613 14.72 -36.24 -4.46
C ARG A 613 14.52 -35.33 -3.26
N LYS A 614 14.76 -35.85 -2.08
CA LYS A 614 14.60 -35.05 -0.85
C LYS A 614 15.82 -34.16 -0.57
N ILE A 615 15.56 -32.91 -0.22
CA ILE A 615 16.53 -31.96 0.33
C ILE A 615 16.00 -31.51 1.68
N ASP A 616 16.83 -31.48 2.71
CA ASP A 616 16.46 -31.19 4.11
C ASP A 616 15.33 -32.09 4.65
N GLY A 617 15.17 -33.29 4.08
CA GLY A 617 14.15 -34.25 4.45
C GLY A 617 12.79 -34.07 3.74
N TYR A 618 12.64 -33.07 2.90
CA TYR A 618 11.40 -32.74 2.17
C TYR A 618 11.52 -33.02 0.68
N THR A 619 10.44 -33.51 0.06
CA THR A 619 10.34 -33.64 -1.39
C THR A 619 10.24 -32.27 -2.06
N PRO A 620 10.50 -32.13 -3.37
CA PRO A 620 10.32 -30.85 -4.07
C PRO A 620 8.91 -30.27 -3.91
N ALA A 621 7.86 -31.08 -4.00
CA ALA A 621 6.49 -30.65 -3.76
C ALA A 621 6.31 -30.08 -2.33
N GLN A 622 6.83 -30.76 -1.31
CA GLN A 622 6.76 -30.26 0.07
C GLN A 622 7.56 -28.96 0.23
N ARG A 623 8.75 -28.87 -0.36
CA ARG A 623 9.58 -27.65 -0.33
C ARG A 623 8.89 -26.47 -1.00
N PHE A 624 8.22 -26.69 -2.12
CA PHE A 624 7.43 -25.71 -2.82
C PHE A 624 6.34 -25.10 -1.91
N PHE A 625 5.48 -25.93 -1.34
CA PHE A 625 4.40 -25.46 -0.47
C PHE A 625 4.92 -24.79 0.81
N ILE A 626 5.99 -25.34 1.43
CA ILE A 626 6.60 -24.73 2.60
C ILE A 626 7.20 -23.35 2.25
N SER A 627 7.92 -23.25 1.13
CA SER A 627 8.48 -21.96 0.67
C SER A 627 7.37 -20.94 0.43
N PHE A 628 6.28 -21.35 -0.24
CA PHE A 628 5.10 -20.50 -0.42
C PHE A 628 4.52 -20.01 0.91
N ALA A 629 4.29 -20.89 1.87
CA ALA A 629 3.75 -20.44 3.16
C ALA A 629 4.74 -19.54 3.91
N GLN A 630 6.06 -19.81 3.80
CA GLN A 630 7.08 -19.06 4.52
C GLN A 630 7.22 -17.61 4.05
N ILE A 631 6.98 -17.28 2.79
CA ILE A 631 7.00 -15.87 2.36
C ILE A 631 5.87 -15.04 3.01
N TRP A 632 4.81 -15.69 3.50
CA TRP A 632 3.66 -15.06 4.17
C TRP A 632 3.76 -15.05 5.70
N CYS A 633 4.83 -15.62 6.32
CA CYS A 633 4.98 -15.60 7.78
C CYS A 633 4.95 -14.17 8.30
N GLU A 634 4.02 -13.88 9.23
CA GLU A 634 3.90 -12.56 9.85
C GLU A 634 3.22 -12.61 11.23
N ASN A 635 3.48 -11.57 12.00
CA ASN A 635 2.76 -11.18 13.20
C ASN A 635 2.16 -9.78 12.98
N ARG A 636 0.95 -9.53 13.51
CA ARG A 636 0.22 -8.25 13.37
C ARG A 636 -0.32 -7.81 14.73
N THR A 637 -0.37 -6.50 14.98
CA THR A 637 -1.14 -5.95 16.09
C THR A 637 -2.64 -6.14 15.84
N GLU A 638 -3.42 -6.17 16.90
CA GLU A 638 -4.89 -6.22 16.77
C GLU A 638 -5.41 -4.99 16.00
N GLN A 639 -4.90 -3.81 16.32
CA GLN A 639 -5.31 -2.55 15.71
C GLN A 639 -5.02 -2.56 14.21
N TYR A 640 -3.80 -2.94 13.80
CA TYR A 640 -3.45 -3.07 12.39
C TYR A 640 -4.35 -4.07 11.66
N SER A 641 -4.63 -5.24 12.28
CA SER A 641 -5.53 -6.25 11.70
C SER A 641 -6.93 -5.70 11.47
N ARG A 642 -7.44 -4.85 12.37
CA ARG A 642 -8.75 -4.21 12.25
C ARG A 642 -8.80 -3.15 11.15
N VAL A 643 -7.75 -2.34 11.01
CA VAL A 643 -7.66 -1.35 9.93
C VAL A 643 -7.57 -2.09 8.58
N SER A 644 -6.63 -3.02 8.43
CA SER A 644 -6.39 -3.73 7.18
C SER A 644 -7.60 -4.53 6.70
N ALA A 645 -8.35 -5.19 7.59
CA ALA A 645 -9.57 -5.92 7.21
C ALA A 645 -10.66 -5.05 6.55
N ARG A 646 -10.59 -3.71 6.69
CA ARG A 646 -11.52 -2.76 6.06
C ARG A 646 -10.94 -2.06 4.85
N THR A 647 -9.62 -1.87 4.82
CA THR A 647 -8.98 -0.96 3.87
C THR A 647 -8.04 -1.64 2.89
N ASP A 648 -7.55 -2.84 3.20
CA ASP A 648 -6.57 -3.58 2.42
C ASP A 648 -7.28 -4.61 1.51
N PRO A 649 -7.03 -4.62 0.19
CA PRO A 649 -7.54 -5.66 -0.68
C PRO A 649 -6.88 -7.02 -0.44
N HIS A 650 -5.73 -7.06 0.28
CA HIS A 650 -5.03 -8.30 0.58
C HIS A 650 -5.55 -8.96 1.86
N SER A 651 -5.78 -10.25 1.81
CA SER A 651 -5.99 -11.06 2.99
C SER A 651 -4.72 -11.13 3.86
N PRO A 652 -4.81 -11.27 5.21
CA PRO A 652 -3.65 -11.56 6.05
C PRO A 652 -2.87 -12.79 5.59
N GLY A 653 -1.54 -12.82 5.84
CA GLY A 653 -0.65 -13.86 5.36
C GLY A 653 -1.10 -15.29 5.71
N MET A 654 -1.70 -15.50 6.90
CA MET A 654 -2.24 -16.81 7.25
C MET A 654 -3.37 -17.28 6.31
N PHE A 655 -4.20 -16.37 5.83
CA PHE A 655 -5.30 -16.70 4.92
C PHE A 655 -4.85 -16.73 3.47
N ARG A 656 -3.82 -15.98 3.10
CA ARG A 656 -3.15 -16.13 1.79
C ARG A 656 -2.53 -17.51 1.66
N ALA A 657 -1.83 -18.00 2.70
CA ALA A 657 -1.25 -19.33 2.71
C ALA A 657 -2.33 -20.44 2.80
N ASN A 658 -3.10 -20.48 3.89
CA ASN A 658 -4.06 -21.56 4.12
C ASN A 658 -5.19 -21.56 3.09
N GLY A 659 -5.74 -20.37 2.75
CA GLY A 659 -6.84 -20.24 1.79
C GLY A 659 -6.46 -20.73 0.39
N ALA A 660 -5.23 -20.47 -0.08
CA ALA A 660 -4.80 -20.96 -1.38
C ALA A 660 -4.52 -22.48 -1.40
N VAL A 661 -3.79 -23.01 -0.37
CA VAL A 661 -3.41 -24.43 -0.38
C VAL A 661 -4.61 -25.38 -0.14
N GLN A 662 -5.62 -24.97 0.65
CA GLN A 662 -6.79 -25.81 0.90
C GLN A 662 -7.66 -26.04 -0.37
N ASN A 663 -7.49 -25.18 -1.36
CA ASN A 663 -8.17 -25.28 -2.66
C ASN A 663 -7.36 -26.08 -3.70
N PHE A 664 -6.24 -26.72 -3.31
CA PHE A 664 -5.34 -27.36 -4.26
C PHE A 664 -5.03 -28.82 -3.86
N ASP A 665 -5.55 -29.80 -4.62
CA ASP A 665 -5.42 -31.22 -4.34
C ASP A 665 -3.96 -31.72 -4.28
N GLU A 666 -3.03 -31.08 -5.01
CA GLU A 666 -1.61 -31.44 -4.98
C GLU A 666 -0.96 -31.19 -3.61
N PHE A 667 -1.47 -30.21 -2.85
CA PHE A 667 -1.08 -30.03 -1.46
C PHE A 667 -1.42 -31.28 -0.61
N GLY A 668 -2.64 -31.78 -0.74
CA GLY A 668 -3.07 -33.00 -0.04
C GLY A 668 -2.18 -34.20 -0.36
N LYS A 669 -1.82 -34.39 -1.65
CA LYS A 669 -0.91 -35.44 -2.09
C LYS A 669 0.50 -35.27 -1.49
N ALA A 670 1.02 -34.03 -1.41
CA ALA A 670 2.36 -33.76 -0.88
C ALA A 670 2.50 -34.05 0.61
N PHE A 671 1.44 -33.78 1.41
CA PHE A 671 1.47 -33.93 2.86
C PHE A 671 0.67 -35.13 3.38
N GLY A 672 -0.01 -35.89 2.52
CA GLY A 672 -0.81 -37.06 2.90
C GLY A 672 -2.16 -36.66 3.53
N CYS A 673 -2.70 -35.50 3.19
CA CYS A 673 -3.99 -35.04 3.70
C CYS A 673 -5.15 -35.63 2.91
N HIS A 674 -6.31 -35.78 3.56
CA HIS A 674 -7.51 -36.39 2.97
C HIS A 674 -8.68 -35.41 2.96
N LYS A 675 -9.60 -35.58 2.02
CA LYS A 675 -10.86 -34.82 1.96
C LYS A 675 -11.59 -34.87 3.31
N GLY A 676 -12.16 -33.75 3.73
CA GLY A 676 -12.82 -33.58 5.02
C GLY A 676 -11.91 -33.09 6.15
N GLN A 677 -10.58 -33.08 5.98
CA GLN A 677 -9.67 -32.38 6.91
C GLN A 677 -9.71 -30.88 6.70
N PRO A 678 -9.36 -30.06 7.70
CA PRO A 678 -9.44 -28.59 7.61
C PRO A 678 -8.72 -28.00 6.39
N MET A 679 -7.54 -28.54 6.02
CA MET A 679 -6.78 -28.10 4.85
C MET A 679 -7.15 -28.83 3.55
N MET A 680 -8.18 -29.66 3.55
CA MET A 680 -8.70 -30.39 2.40
C MET A 680 -10.23 -30.46 2.44
N PRO A 681 -10.92 -29.33 2.24
CA PRO A 681 -12.39 -29.28 2.29
C PRO A 681 -13.02 -30.19 1.22
N GLU A 682 -14.25 -30.64 1.47
CA GLU A 682 -15.02 -31.47 0.52
C GLU A 682 -15.28 -30.73 -0.82
N HIS A 683 -15.48 -29.41 -0.73
CA HIS A 683 -15.80 -28.53 -1.85
C HIS A 683 -14.80 -27.36 -1.92
N PRO A 684 -13.62 -27.57 -2.53
CA PRO A 684 -12.65 -26.49 -2.70
C PRO A 684 -13.13 -25.45 -3.72
N CYS A 685 -12.75 -24.19 -3.52
CA CYS A 685 -12.99 -23.11 -4.48
C CYS A 685 -11.92 -23.14 -5.58
N VAL A 686 -12.31 -23.51 -6.79
CA VAL A 686 -11.39 -23.61 -7.94
C VAL A 686 -11.87 -22.70 -9.05
N VAL A 687 -11.07 -21.72 -9.41
CA VAL A 687 -11.31 -20.79 -10.51
C VAL A 687 -10.48 -21.20 -11.72
N TRP A 688 -9.18 -21.27 -11.53
CA TRP A 688 -8.17 -21.62 -12.54
C TRP A 688 -7.63 -23.04 -12.35
#